data_7df9236cf2126dd0aed49185b8a832f0
#
_entry.id   7df9236cf2126dd0aed49185b8a832f0
#
_cell.length_a   1.000
_cell.length_b   1.000
_cell.length_c   1.000
_cell.angle_alpha   90.00
_cell.angle_beta   90.00
_cell.angle_gamma   90.00
#
_symmetry.space_group_name_H-M   'P 1'
#
loop_
_entity.id
_entity.type
_entity.pdbx_description
1 polymer ?
#
loop_
_entity_poly.entity_id
_entity_poly.type
_entity_poly.pdbx_seq_one_letter_code
_entity_poly.pdbx_strand_id
1 'polypeptide(L)'
;MQFRILFFLCFWLVNSFVFAQHFGWKNPNFRQDSVQLSDTIKLQNKGILSEKFQILDSIGNPISKEFYTINFERNEVYFNSSIAKQMVKIQYFVNPKLAESVFYAKNPNIIVNDAKPVDIFHRIEPNSKQANKDVFDGLNSKGSMVRGIRFGNNQSASVQSSLDLELSGKLSDDITVNAAIADNNVPIESDGYTQNLQEFDKVYIELASKNSKIRAGHIDINTNQERDFFNPFNQKVTGLQLSTQLKSEKSSTNIFASGSITRGEFMRVNFVGQDGNQGPYRLSGKNNELYVIIISGSEKVYIDGVLLERGEQNDYVINYNTGEISFTSNRLITANTRINVEYLYNSRNYSQVLLYGGAEYESERLKLSGFFFSQGDSKNNSLGNDLTDAEKQILANAGNDPDKMYTISAEKTTYDSNKILYRKVNQNGLDIFEYSTDPNDELYQVAFTYVGANQGNYRQINANQNGKVFQYNEAIAGVLQGDYEPIKQLISPKKLQIYTLNGQYQLRNNGNVGFNLGLSNYDQNLFSSIDDQNNSGLATRVYGEKTFSFKNWKITPYAEWNFINKNYKSAERLRAVEFARDFNLEQELSGVNQNFITAKINSSWKEKFNAQYKFDYLENTGLYKGLRNQLDANYKTEKDEIVAQANILSTKATLQNTNFARYMVDGKRKIGNKFWVGARVWGENNDMDDLTKNQKSDLSFKWNEFQLKGGFADSLGHKIDLTVYQRQDDSVRLGTWQNIQQSKGAIFNSTLIQKQNHQLNLNFHYRRVNYQFL
;
A
#
# COMPACT_ATOMS: atom_id res chain seq x y z
N MET A 1 10.44 -8.46 -39.95
CA MET A 1 11.92 -8.46 -39.95
C MET A 1 12.52 -7.87 -38.67
N GLN A 2 11.83 -7.03 -37.93
CA GLN A 2 12.30 -6.43 -36.65
C GLN A 2 12.28 -7.37 -35.44
N PHE A 3 11.42 -8.38 -35.41
CA PHE A 3 11.33 -9.34 -34.28
C PHE A 3 12.51 -10.34 -34.23
N ARG A 4 13.18 -10.58 -35.33
CA ARG A 4 14.38 -11.48 -35.38
C ARG A 4 15.65 -10.81 -34.86
N ILE A 5 15.74 -9.49 -34.92
CA ILE A 5 16.92 -8.74 -34.47
C ILE A 5 16.89 -8.62 -32.92
N LEU A 6 15.72 -8.47 -32.32
CA LEU A 6 15.58 -8.38 -30.84
C LEU A 6 15.90 -9.74 -30.19
N PHE A 7 15.48 -10.85 -30.81
CA PHE A 7 15.77 -12.20 -30.31
C PHE A 7 17.25 -12.55 -30.41
N PHE A 8 17.93 -12.07 -31.47
CA PHE A 8 19.39 -12.26 -31.65
C PHE A 8 20.20 -11.38 -30.69
N LEU A 9 19.73 -10.17 -30.37
CA LEU A 9 20.37 -9.29 -29.36
C LEU A 9 20.24 -9.86 -27.94
N CYS A 10 19.09 -10.40 -27.58
CA CYS A 10 18.90 -11.08 -26.30
C CYS A 10 19.74 -12.37 -26.21
N PHE A 11 19.85 -13.13 -27.28
CA PHE A 11 20.68 -14.34 -27.32
C PHE A 11 22.18 -14.04 -27.33
N TRP A 12 22.61 -12.92 -27.91
CA TRP A 12 24.00 -12.48 -27.89
C TRP A 12 24.40 -11.88 -26.52
N LEU A 13 23.52 -11.19 -25.85
CA LEU A 13 23.71 -10.71 -24.49
C LEU A 13 23.83 -11.86 -23.48
N VAL A 14 23.10 -12.96 -23.68
CA VAL A 14 23.17 -14.14 -22.78
C VAL A 14 24.48 -14.92 -23.00
N ASN A 15 25.05 -14.95 -24.23
CA ASN A 15 26.30 -15.68 -24.48
C ASN A 15 27.58 -14.90 -24.16
N SER A 16 27.50 -13.60 -23.90
CA SER A 16 28.69 -12.80 -23.55
C SER A 16 29.09 -12.85 -22.07
N PHE A 17 28.35 -13.55 -21.23
CA PHE A 17 28.55 -13.57 -19.77
C PHE A 17 29.09 -14.89 -19.19
N VAL A 18 29.70 -15.75 -20.02
CA VAL A 18 30.40 -16.96 -19.53
C VAL A 18 31.90 -16.69 -19.37
N PHE A 19 32.26 -15.72 -18.55
CA PHE A 19 33.56 -15.66 -17.86
C PHE A 19 33.33 -15.36 -16.39
N ALA A 20 32.93 -16.38 -15.65
CA ALA A 20 32.90 -16.33 -14.19
C ALA A 20 34.34 -16.51 -13.68
N GLN A 21 34.93 -15.43 -13.19
CA GLN A 21 36.10 -15.52 -12.34
C GLN A 21 35.67 -16.16 -10.98
N HIS A 22 36.39 -17.19 -10.59
CA HIS A 22 36.31 -17.86 -9.31
C HIS A 22 36.52 -16.85 -8.16
N PHE A 23 35.45 -16.37 -7.52
CA PHE A 23 35.51 -15.73 -6.20
C PHE A 23 34.75 -16.60 -5.22
N GLY A 24 35.48 -17.33 -4.38
CA GLY A 24 34.90 -18.14 -3.31
C GLY A 24 34.13 -17.26 -2.31
N TRP A 25 32.86 -17.52 -2.15
CA TRP A 25 32.04 -16.93 -1.07
C TRP A 25 32.51 -17.47 0.26
N LYS A 26 33.04 -16.61 1.15
CA LYS A 26 33.23 -16.99 2.54
C LYS A 26 31.85 -16.94 3.23
N ASN A 27 31.29 -18.09 3.56
CA ASN A 27 30.11 -18.17 4.41
C ASN A 27 30.40 -17.40 5.72
N PRO A 28 29.57 -16.42 6.13
CA PRO A 28 29.81 -15.59 7.32
C PRO A 28 29.92 -16.44 8.61
N ASN A 29 29.41 -17.65 8.61
CA ASN A 29 29.50 -18.60 9.74
C ASN A 29 30.66 -19.58 9.64
N PHE A 30 31.41 -19.57 8.54
CA PHE A 30 32.62 -20.40 8.39
C PHE A 30 33.80 -19.73 9.10
N ARG A 31 34.55 -20.54 9.87
CA ARG A 31 35.76 -20.14 10.57
C ARG A 31 36.91 -21.06 10.18
N GLN A 32 38.06 -20.49 10.05
CA GLN A 32 39.31 -21.22 9.84
C GLN A 32 40.37 -20.59 10.72
N ASP A 33 40.85 -21.37 11.70
CA ASP A 33 41.92 -20.96 12.63
C ASP A 33 43.17 -21.73 12.27
N SER A 34 44.32 -21.06 12.21
CA SER A 34 45.63 -21.69 12.04
C SER A 34 46.33 -21.66 13.39
N VAL A 35 46.55 -22.83 13.98
CA VAL A 35 47.04 -22.96 15.35
C VAL A 35 48.22 -23.91 15.39
N GLN A 36 49.19 -23.63 16.22
CA GLN A 36 50.29 -24.56 16.48
C GLN A 36 49.77 -25.70 17.37
N LEU A 37 50.07 -26.94 17.02
CA LEU A 37 49.57 -28.11 17.68
C LEU A 37 50.08 -28.18 19.14
N SER A 38 49.16 -28.25 20.10
CA SER A 38 49.37 -28.41 21.53
C SER A 38 48.40 -29.51 22.04
N ASP A 39 48.67 -30.09 23.20
CA ASP A 39 47.85 -31.19 23.79
C ASP A 39 46.38 -30.81 23.90
N THR A 40 46.08 -29.52 24.08
CA THR A 40 44.73 -28.99 24.11
C THR A 40 44.69 -27.63 23.39
N ILE A 41 43.78 -27.50 22.45
CA ILE A 41 43.49 -26.25 21.72
C ILE A 41 42.11 -25.79 22.09
N LYS A 42 41.99 -24.57 22.61
CA LYS A 42 40.71 -23.94 22.91
C LYS A 42 40.26 -23.04 21.76
N LEU A 43 39.10 -23.35 21.20
CA LEU A 43 38.50 -22.56 20.11
C LEU A 43 37.79 -21.35 20.70
N GLN A 44 37.97 -20.18 20.04
CA GLN A 44 37.44 -18.91 20.54
C GLN A 44 35.94 -18.75 20.35
N ASN A 45 35.35 -19.46 19.38
CA ASN A 45 33.94 -19.33 19.05
C ASN A 45 33.08 -20.34 19.79
N LYS A 46 31.90 -19.94 20.25
CA LYS A 46 30.86 -20.78 20.82
C LYS A 46 29.90 -21.29 19.73
N GLY A 47 29.14 -22.34 20.02
CA GLY A 47 28.11 -22.85 19.09
C GLY A 47 28.68 -23.52 17.85
N ILE A 48 29.73 -24.31 17.98
CA ILE A 48 30.41 -25.01 16.89
C ILE A 48 29.54 -26.19 16.42
N LEU A 49 29.32 -26.31 15.12
CA LEU A 49 28.54 -27.40 14.52
C LEU A 49 29.43 -28.63 14.37
N SER A 50 29.06 -29.72 15.02
CA SER A 50 29.81 -30.99 15.07
C SER A 50 29.94 -31.66 13.70
N GLU A 51 28.96 -31.50 12.82
CA GLU A 51 28.88 -32.19 11.54
C GLU A 51 29.84 -31.63 10.46
N LYS A 52 30.28 -30.37 10.64
CA LYS A 52 31.15 -29.66 9.68
C LYS A 52 32.46 -29.20 10.34
N PHE A 53 33.02 -30.02 11.16
CA PHE A 53 34.30 -29.79 11.83
C PHE A 53 35.38 -30.67 11.22
N GLN A 54 36.49 -30.07 10.77
CA GLN A 54 37.63 -30.80 10.27
C GLN A 54 38.96 -30.12 10.63
N ILE A 55 39.99 -30.93 10.81
CA ILE A 55 41.36 -30.45 11.04
C ILE A 55 42.23 -30.88 9.86
N LEU A 56 42.95 -29.92 9.28
CA LEU A 56 43.86 -30.14 8.16
C LEU A 56 45.31 -29.93 8.61
N ASP A 57 46.19 -30.70 8.05
CA ASP A 57 47.65 -30.51 8.21
C ASP A 57 48.15 -29.25 7.53
N SER A 58 49.44 -28.98 7.62
CA SER A 58 50.08 -27.81 6.97
C SER A 58 49.98 -27.81 5.43
N ILE A 59 49.76 -28.99 4.83
CA ILE A 59 49.69 -29.19 3.36
C ILE A 59 48.24 -29.15 2.89
N GLY A 60 47.29 -29.28 3.82
CA GLY A 60 45.84 -29.20 3.52
C GLY A 60 45.11 -30.54 3.50
N ASN A 61 45.73 -31.62 3.93
CA ASN A 61 45.10 -32.95 4.04
C ASN A 61 44.37 -33.10 5.39
N PRO A 62 43.21 -33.77 5.41
CA PRO A 62 42.45 -33.95 6.63
C PRO A 62 43.16 -34.94 7.59
N ILE A 63 43.29 -34.54 8.86
CA ILE A 63 43.82 -35.39 9.93
C ILE A 63 42.73 -36.37 10.38
N SER A 64 43.06 -37.66 10.47
CA SER A 64 42.12 -38.71 10.92
C SER A 64 41.59 -38.41 12.32
N LYS A 65 40.29 -38.68 12.54
CA LYS A 65 39.61 -38.50 13.84
C LYS A 65 40.17 -39.38 14.96
N GLU A 66 40.99 -40.34 14.66
CA GLU A 66 41.68 -41.18 15.65
C GLU A 66 42.78 -40.42 16.42
N PHE A 67 43.27 -39.32 15.87
CA PHE A 67 44.36 -38.54 16.47
C PHE A 67 43.89 -37.37 17.33
N TYR A 68 42.57 -37.08 17.36
CA TYR A 68 42.05 -36.00 18.19
C TYR A 68 40.63 -36.30 18.71
N THR A 69 40.29 -35.71 19.83
CA THR A 69 38.96 -35.76 20.43
C THR A 69 38.46 -34.33 20.66
N ILE A 70 37.17 -34.09 20.41
CA ILE A 70 36.58 -32.75 20.51
C ILE A 70 35.54 -32.77 21.62
N ASN A 71 35.61 -31.78 22.49
CA ASN A 71 34.54 -31.46 23.44
C ASN A 71 33.82 -30.17 22.93
N PHE A 72 32.67 -30.34 22.29
CA PHE A 72 31.87 -29.24 21.76
C PHE A 72 31.21 -28.34 22.82
N GLU A 73 31.04 -28.86 24.05
CA GLU A 73 30.49 -28.07 25.16
C GLU A 73 31.51 -27.07 25.70
N ARG A 74 32.79 -27.48 25.75
CA ARG A 74 33.91 -26.69 26.25
C ARG A 74 34.65 -25.95 25.13
N ASN A 75 34.35 -26.28 23.88
CA ASN A 75 35.05 -25.82 22.68
C ASN A 75 36.55 -26.11 22.70
N GLU A 76 36.90 -27.33 23.12
CA GLU A 76 38.28 -27.78 23.28
C GLU A 76 38.55 -29.01 22.40
N VAL A 77 39.72 -28.99 21.74
CA VAL A 77 40.22 -30.10 20.94
C VAL A 77 41.42 -30.70 21.68
N TYR A 78 41.37 -31.97 21.94
CA TYR A 78 42.42 -32.72 22.58
C TYR A 78 43.13 -33.60 21.57
N PHE A 79 44.46 -33.54 21.50
CA PHE A 79 45.25 -34.37 20.61
C PHE A 79 45.97 -35.47 21.38
N ASN A 80 46.04 -36.68 20.78
CA ASN A 80 46.82 -37.77 21.32
C ASN A 80 48.31 -37.49 21.11
N SER A 81 49.16 -37.79 22.08
CA SER A 81 50.55 -37.36 22.25
C SER A 81 51.56 -37.85 21.19
N SER A 82 51.15 -38.37 20.08
CA SER A 82 52.01 -38.95 19.03
C SER A 82 52.25 -38.10 17.77
N ILE A 83 51.73 -36.89 17.74
CA ILE A 83 51.86 -36.01 16.55
C ILE A 83 52.92 -34.91 16.82
N ALA A 84 53.92 -34.78 15.93
CA ALA A 84 54.93 -33.72 16.01
C ALA A 84 54.34 -32.32 16.00
N LYS A 85 54.98 -31.36 16.68
CA LYS A 85 54.59 -29.95 16.72
C LYS A 85 54.52 -29.36 15.30
N GLN A 86 53.35 -29.38 14.66
CA GLN A 86 53.09 -28.81 13.34
C GLN A 86 51.98 -27.76 13.43
N MET A 87 51.95 -26.85 12.47
CA MET A 87 50.82 -25.95 12.31
C MET A 87 49.65 -26.73 11.70
N VAL A 88 48.48 -26.60 12.28
CA VAL A 88 47.23 -27.20 11.79
C VAL A 88 46.19 -26.13 11.50
N LYS A 89 45.36 -26.39 10.52
CA LYS A 89 44.22 -25.52 10.15
C LYS A 89 42.95 -26.20 10.65
N ILE A 90 42.22 -25.55 11.55
CA ILE A 90 40.94 -26.02 12.04
C ILE A 90 39.84 -25.28 11.31
N GLN A 91 39.00 -26.00 10.60
CA GLN A 91 37.86 -25.49 9.87
C GLN A 91 36.56 -25.92 10.52
N TYR A 92 35.67 -24.98 10.78
CA TYR A 92 34.41 -25.27 11.43
C TYR A 92 33.35 -24.18 11.13
N PHE A 93 32.09 -24.54 11.32
CA PHE A 93 30.98 -23.61 11.23
C PHE A 93 30.45 -23.29 12.62
N VAL A 94 30.06 -22.03 12.81
CA VAL A 94 29.44 -21.57 14.06
C VAL A 94 27.98 -21.19 13.81
N ASN A 95 27.15 -21.35 14.82
CA ASN A 95 25.77 -20.87 14.75
C ASN A 95 25.72 -19.35 14.58
N PRO A 96 24.77 -18.81 13.81
CA PRO A 96 24.51 -17.37 13.80
C PRO A 96 24.23 -16.87 15.21
N LYS A 97 24.74 -15.68 15.58
CA LYS A 97 24.55 -15.09 16.92
C LYS A 97 23.09 -15.05 17.39
N LEU A 98 22.15 -14.95 16.46
CA LEU A 98 20.70 -15.03 16.74
C LEU A 98 20.25 -16.42 17.21
N ALA A 99 20.94 -17.49 16.81
CA ALA A 99 20.61 -18.85 17.20
C ALA A 99 21.18 -19.23 18.60
N GLU A 100 22.11 -18.43 19.14
CA GLU A 100 22.66 -18.59 20.49
C GLU A 100 21.82 -17.93 21.58
N SER A 101 20.88 -17.04 21.19
CA SER A 101 19.97 -16.40 22.14
C SER A 101 18.83 -17.34 22.50
N VAL A 102 18.71 -17.66 23.79
CA VAL A 102 17.59 -18.47 24.29
C VAL A 102 16.34 -17.60 24.30
N PHE A 103 15.48 -17.79 23.30
CA PHE A 103 14.17 -17.15 23.25
C PHE A 103 13.16 -18.03 23.96
N TYR A 104 12.68 -17.59 25.10
CA TYR A 104 11.56 -18.23 25.77
C TYR A 104 10.25 -17.60 25.26
N ALA A 105 9.40 -18.36 24.61
CA ALA A 105 8.06 -17.95 24.24
C ALA A 105 7.16 -17.66 25.46
N LYS A 106 7.56 -18.19 26.62
CA LYS A 106 6.94 -17.92 27.94
C LYS A 106 8.04 -17.91 29.00
N ASN A 107 7.89 -17.07 30.03
CA ASN A 107 8.84 -16.99 31.15
C ASN A 107 8.98 -18.35 31.81
N PRO A 108 10.18 -18.98 31.87
CA PRO A 108 10.38 -20.28 32.46
C PRO A 108 10.05 -20.33 33.97
N ASN A 109 9.95 -19.19 34.65
CA ASN A 109 9.57 -19.09 36.06
C ASN A 109 8.02 -19.17 36.27
N ILE A 110 7.23 -19.48 35.26
CA ILE A 110 5.77 -19.75 35.37
C ILE A 110 5.49 -21.24 35.49
N ILE A 111 6.46 -22.10 35.76
CA ILE A 111 6.19 -23.50 36.08
C ILE A 111 5.67 -23.57 37.51
N VAL A 112 4.35 -23.59 37.64
CA VAL A 112 3.68 -23.87 38.90
C VAL A 112 3.69 -25.38 39.10
N ASN A 113 4.35 -25.80 40.14
CA ASN A 113 4.48 -27.22 40.53
C ASN A 113 3.21 -27.78 41.19
N ASP A 114 2.02 -27.48 40.64
CA ASP A 114 0.79 -28.10 41.11
C ASP A 114 0.14 -28.89 39.98
N ALA A 115 0.35 -30.21 40.11
CA ALA A 115 -0.19 -31.17 39.19
C ALA A 115 -1.72 -31.29 39.32
N LYS A 116 -2.43 -30.68 38.37
CA LYS A 116 -3.73 -31.19 37.91
C LYS A 116 -3.64 -31.45 36.43
N PRO A 117 -4.02 -32.64 35.95
CA PRO A 117 -3.88 -33.03 34.58
C PRO A 117 -5.00 -32.37 33.76
N VAL A 118 -4.68 -31.29 33.08
CA VAL A 118 -5.53 -30.76 32.01
C VAL A 118 -4.63 -30.64 30.80
N ASP A 119 -5.02 -31.34 29.76
CA ASP A 119 -4.50 -31.34 28.41
C ASP A 119 -3.16 -32.02 28.17
N ILE A 120 -3.27 -33.32 27.88
CA ILE A 120 -2.21 -34.10 27.25
C ILE A 120 -2.09 -33.67 25.79
N PHE A 121 -1.25 -32.69 25.54
CA PHE A 121 -0.74 -32.48 24.18
C PHE A 121 0.31 -33.60 23.94
N HIS A 122 -0.07 -34.59 23.16
CA HIS A 122 0.91 -35.54 22.65
C HIS A 122 1.89 -34.84 21.72
N ARG A 123 3.01 -34.41 22.25
CA ARG A 123 4.16 -34.02 21.43
C ARG A 123 4.69 -35.32 20.82
N ILE A 124 4.42 -35.56 19.56
CA ILE A 124 5.10 -36.59 18.79
C ILE A 124 6.56 -36.12 18.66
N GLU A 125 7.44 -36.59 19.54
CA GLU A 125 8.88 -36.44 19.30
C GLU A 125 9.24 -37.35 18.13
N PRO A 126 9.80 -36.85 17.05
CA PRO A 126 10.27 -37.70 15.98
C PRO A 126 11.41 -38.57 16.56
N ASN A 127 11.23 -39.90 16.51
CA ASN A 127 12.21 -40.88 16.93
C ASN A 127 13.55 -40.63 16.19
N SER A 128 14.55 -40.15 16.89
CA SER A 128 15.86 -39.74 16.36
C SER A 128 16.79 -40.88 16.01
N LYS A 129 16.28 -42.05 15.62
CA LYS A 129 17.10 -43.25 15.29
C LYS A 129 16.83 -43.84 13.91
N GLN A 130 16.25 -43.13 12.97
CA GLN A 130 16.43 -43.45 11.58
C GLN A 130 17.21 -42.29 10.94
N ALA A 131 18.43 -42.56 10.54
CA ALA A 131 19.16 -41.69 9.63
C ALA A 131 18.31 -41.56 8.34
N ASN A 132 17.40 -40.59 8.33
CA ASN A 132 16.80 -40.12 7.12
C ASN A 132 17.96 -39.59 6.30
N LYS A 133 18.29 -40.27 5.22
CA LYS A 133 19.00 -39.63 4.11
C LYS A 133 18.21 -38.38 3.87
N ASP A 134 18.75 -37.22 4.27
CA ASP A 134 18.14 -35.93 3.98
C ASP A 134 17.92 -35.90 2.49
N VAL A 135 16.66 -35.86 2.08
CA VAL A 135 16.25 -35.78 0.67
C VAL A 135 16.84 -34.54 0.03
N PHE A 136 17.30 -33.59 0.87
CA PHE A 136 17.90 -32.31 0.47
C PHE A 136 19.17 -32.06 1.29
N ASP A 137 20.28 -32.71 0.93
CA ASP A 137 21.60 -32.44 1.51
C ASP A 137 21.99 -30.97 1.25
N GLY A 138 22.09 -30.16 2.34
CA GLY A 138 22.38 -28.72 2.25
C GLY A 138 21.19 -27.77 2.38
N LEU A 139 19.94 -28.27 2.51
CA LEU A 139 18.75 -27.46 2.70
C LEU A 139 18.21 -27.59 4.14
N ASN A 140 17.96 -26.46 4.79
CA ASN A 140 17.27 -26.39 6.07
C ASN A 140 15.77 -26.20 5.82
N SER A 141 14.95 -27.09 6.35
CA SER A 141 13.50 -26.96 6.32
C SER A 141 12.96 -26.74 7.73
N LYS A 142 12.08 -25.78 7.89
CA LYS A 142 11.27 -25.55 9.08
C LYS A 142 9.83 -25.52 8.67
N GLY A 143 8.97 -26.19 9.40
CA GLY A 143 7.56 -26.14 9.10
C GLY A 143 6.70 -26.50 10.29
N SER A 144 5.53 -25.93 10.33
CA SER A 144 4.46 -26.31 11.25
C SER A 144 3.17 -26.48 10.47
N MET A 145 2.43 -27.52 10.80
CA MET A 145 1.09 -27.74 10.29
C MET A 145 0.16 -27.92 11.48
N VAL A 146 -0.82 -27.05 11.57
CA VAL A 146 -1.84 -27.11 12.61
C VAL A 146 -3.18 -27.39 11.95
N ARG A 147 -3.86 -28.45 12.42
CA ARG A 147 -5.26 -28.70 12.07
C ARG A 147 -6.03 -28.87 13.36
N GLY A 148 -7.10 -28.11 13.53
CA GLY A 148 -7.92 -28.12 14.72
C GLY A 148 -9.40 -27.99 14.38
N ILE A 149 -10.23 -28.46 15.28
CA ILE A 149 -11.66 -28.23 15.23
C ILE A 149 -11.99 -27.33 16.44
N ARG A 150 -12.59 -26.18 16.17
CA ARG A 150 -13.07 -25.26 17.19
C ARG A 150 -14.58 -25.36 17.29
N PHE A 151 -15.07 -25.53 18.51
CA PHE A 151 -16.50 -25.50 18.79
C PHE A 151 -16.74 -24.78 20.12
N GLY A 152 -17.86 -24.13 20.26
CA GLY A 152 -18.21 -23.37 21.45
C GLY A 152 -19.71 -23.10 21.53
N ASN A 153 -20.16 -22.61 22.70
CA ASN A 153 -21.58 -22.39 22.95
C ASN A 153 -22.24 -21.33 22.06
N ASN A 154 -21.44 -20.49 21.40
CA ASN A 154 -21.94 -19.37 20.58
C ASN A 154 -21.37 -19.38 19.15
N GLN A 155 -20.79 -20.49 18.71
CA GLN A 155 -20.28 -20.62 17.33
C GLN A 155 -20.45 -22.03 16.82
N SER A 156 -20.72 -22.17 15.52
CA SER A 156 -20.76 -23.47 14.83
C SER A 156 -19.39 -24.13 14.82
N ALA A 157 -19.36 -25.46 14.69
CA ALA A 157 -18.09 -26.18 14.57
C ALA A 157 -17.33 -25.70 13.31
N SER A 158 -16.10 -25.24 13.49
CA SER A 158 -15.24 -24.75 12.40
C SER A 158 -13.91 -25.50 12.41
N VAL A 159 -13.37 -25.75 11.21
CA VAL A 159 -12.06 -26.38 11.02
C VAL A 159 -11.03 -25.29 10.82
N GLN A 160 -10.04 -25.25 11.69
CA GLN A 160 -8.88 -24.36 11.54
C GLN A 160 -7.74 -25.17 10.91
N SER A 161 -7.14 -24.65 9.84
CA SER A 161 -5.94 -25.17 9.21
C SER A 161 -4.91 -24.07 9.06
N SER A 162 -3.67 -24.38 9.45
CA SER A 162 -2.53 -23.48 9.23
C SER A 162 -1.36 -24.33 8.77
N LEU A 163 -0.74 -23.92 7.68
CA LEU A 163 0.50 -24.49 7.16
C LEU A 163 1.53 -23.36 7.09
N ASP A 164 2.67 -23.57 7.69
CA ASP A 164 3.83 -22.68 7.57
C ASP A 164 5.05 -23.56 7.27
N LEU A 165 5.65 -23.36 6.10
CA LEU A 165 6.83 -24.09 5.64
C LEU A 165 7.85 -23.10 5.09
N GLU A 166 9.02 -23.09 5.69
CA GLU A 166 10.18 -22.36 5.18
C GLU A 166 11.26 -23.35 4.75
N LEU A 167 11.81 -23.12 3.57
CA LEU A 167 12.93 -23.85 3.02
C LEU A 167 14.04 -22.87 2.68
N SER A 168 15.25 -23.11 3.19
CA SER A 168 16.41 -22.26 2.89
C SER A 168 17.68 -23.08 2.87
N GLY A 169 18.61 -22.75 1.96
CA GLY A 169 19.91 -23.42 1.92
C GLY A 169 20.62 -23.24 0.60
N LYS A 170 21.70 -24.01 0.44
CA LYS A 170 22.48 -24.04 -0.81
C LYS A 170 21.98 -25.18 -1.69
N LEU A 171 21.61 -24.85 -2.92
CA LEU A 171 21.31 -25.83 -3.96
C LEU A 171 22.60 -26.25 -4.68
N SER A 172 23.57 -25.35 -4.78
CA SER A 172 24.94 -25.59 -5.25
C SER A 172 25.88 -24.57 -4.60
N ASP A 173 27.20 -24.65 -4.91
CA ASP A 173 28.18 -23.70 -4.35
C ASP A 173 27.85 -22.24 -4.67
N ASP A 174 27.20 -21.97 -5.79
CA ASP A 174 26.88 -20.62 -6.28
C ASP A 174 25.39 -20.25 -6.17
N ILE A 175 24.51 -21.21 -5.85
CA ILE A 175 23.06 -20.98 -5.86
C ILE A 175 22.48 -21.29 -4.48
N THR A 176 21.77 -20.32 -3.93
CA THR A 176 20.95 -20.48 -2.72
C THR A 176 19.46 -20.49 -3.09
N VAL A 177 18.68 -21.28 -2.37
CA VAL A 177 17.22 -21.30 -2.46
C VAL A 177 16.61 -20.79 -1.16
N ASN A 178 15.59 -19.95 -1.30
CA ASN A 178 14.71 -19.55 -0.22
C ASN A 178 13.27 -19.72 -0.70
N ALA A 179 12.48 -20.48 0.05
CA ALA A 179 11.07 -20.65 -0.25
C ALA A 179 10.25 -20.52 1.02
N ALA A 180 9.10 -19.91 0.93
CA ALA A 180 8.12 -19.88 2.00
C ALA A 180 6.75 -20.22 1.44
N ILE A 181 6.03 -21.07 2.17
CA ILE A 181 4.64 -21.41 1.93
C ILE A 181 3.93 -21.23 3.27
N ALA A 182 3.13 -20.19 3.37
CA ALA A 182 2.27 -19.98 4.53
C ALA A 182 0.82 -19.90 4.04
N ASP A 183 0.00 -20.80 4.51
CA ASP A 183 -1.45 -20.86 4.24
C ASP A 183 -2.17 -20.96 5.59
N ASN A 184 -2.94 -19.93 5.93
CA ASN A 184 -3.62 -19.82 7.20
C ASN A 184 -5.13 -19.65 6.99
N ASN A 185 -5.89 -20.72 7.18
CA ASN A 185 -7.35 -20.65 7.27
C ASN A 185 -7.77 -20.44 8.73
N VAL A 186 -8.03 -19.20 9.10
CA VAL A 186 -8.56 -18.85 10.44
C VAL A 186 -10.03 -18.47 10.29
N PRO A 187 -10.96 -19.17 11.00
CA PRO A 187 -12.34 -18.73 11.04
C PRO A 187 -12.45 -17.40 11.80
N ILE A 188 -12.92 -16.35 11.11
CA ILE A 188 -12.94 -14.97 11.64
C ILE A 188 -14.33 -14.55 12.09
N GLU A 189 -15.39 -15.23 11.65
CA GLU A 189 -16.75 -14.84 11.96
C GLU A 189 -17.47 -15.81 12.87
N SER A 190 -18.37 -15.23 13.72
CA SER A 190 -19.24 -15.97 14.64
C SER A 190 -20.24 -16.91 13.93
N ASP A 191 -20.45 -16.76 12.62
CA ASP A 191 -21.42 -17.51 11.83
C ASP A 191 -20.84 -18.74 11.10
N GLY A 192 -19.61 -19.14 11.40
CA GLY A 192 -19.02 -20.41 10.94
C GLY A 192 -18.49 -20.44 9.51
N TYR A 193 -18.45 -19.31 8.81
CA TYR A 193 -17.80 -19.21 7.49
C TYR A 193 -16.30 -19.04 7.65
N THR A 194 -15.53 -19.95 7.07
CA THR A 194 -14.07 -19.85 6.97
C THR A 194 -13.72 -18.82 5.90
N GLN A 195 -13.14 -17.70 6.31
CA GLN A 195 -12.54 -16.77 5.37
C GLN A 195 -11.11 -17.16 5.12
N ASN A 196 -10.73 -17.32 3.85
CA ASN A 196 -9.34 -17.40 3.44
C ASN A 196 -8.74 -16.00 3.55
N LEU A 197 -7.96 -15.75 4.58
CA LEU A 197 -7.16 -14.53 4.71
C LEU A 197 -5.95 -14.64 3.79
N GLN A 198 -6.11 -14.29 2.53
CA GLN A 198 -5.00 -14.21 1.56
C GLN A 198 -3.85 -13.29 2.02
N GLU A 199 -4.08 -12.50 3.06
CA GLU A 199 -3.09 -11.59 3.62
C GLU A 199 -1.88 -12.31 4.23
N PHE A 200 -2.11 -13.45 4.85
CA PHE A 200 -1.06 -14.23 5.50
C PHE A 200 -0.46 -15.29 4.61
N ASP A 201 -1.04 -15.50 3.43
CA ASP A 201 -0.52 -16.45 2.47
C ASP A 201 0.74 -15.90 1.81
N LYS A 202 1.85 -16.55 2.06
CA LYS A 202 3.13 -16.27 1.41
C LYS A 202 3.55 -17.51 0.67
N VAL A 203 3.42 -17.49 -0.64
CA VAL A 203 3.88 -18.59 -1.49
C VAL A 203 4.89 -18.05 -2.47
N TYR A 204 6.16 -18.31 -2.23
CA TYR A 204 7.20 -17.96 -3.17
C TYR A 204 8.39 -18.90 -3.11
N ILE A 205 9.11 -18.98 -4.21
CA ILE A 205 10.42 -19.62 -4.34
C ILE A 205 11.38 -18.59 -4.93
N GLU A 206 12.50 -18.37 -4.27
CA GLU A 206 13.58 -17.50 -4.70
C GLU A 206 14.87 -18.30 -4.87
N LEU A 207 15.46 -18.22 -6.03
CA LEU A 207 16.80 -18.69 -6.33
C LEU A 207 17.72 -17.47 -6.43
N ALA A 208 18.77 -17.45 -5.65
CA ALA A 208 19.74 -16.37 -5.67
C ALA A 208 21.13 -16.90 -5.94
N SER A 209 21.80 -16.29 -6.92
CA SER A 209 23.24 -16.43 -7.14
C SER A 209 23.96 -15.19 -6.61
N LYS A 210 25.27 -15.11 -6.81
CA LYS A 210 26.10 -13.99 -6.35
C LYS A 210 25.54 -12.61 -6.75
N ASN A 211 25.06 -12.48 -7.98
CA ASN A 211 24.64 -11.19 -8.54
C ASN A 211 23.19 -11.20 -9.04
N SER A 212 22.57 -12.36 -9.14
CA SER A 212 21.26 -12.49 -9.76
C SER A 212 20.28 -13.23 -8.88
N LYS A 213 19.01 -12.86 -8.98
CA LYS A 213 17.91 -13.49 -8.27
C LYS A 213 16.75 -13.76 -9.22
N ILE A 214 16.13 -14.90 -9.04
CA ILE A 214 14.89 -15.28 -9.69
C ILE A 214 13.89 -15.61 -8.61
N ARG A 215 12.76 -14.94 -8.61
CA ARG A 215 11.67 -15.20 -7.66
C ARG A 215 10.40 -15.51 -8.41
N ALA A 216 9.76 -16.63 -8.05
CA ALA A 216 8.46 -17.05 -8.56
C ALA A 216 7.47 -17.15 -7.39
N GLY A 217 6.21 -16.76 -7.62
CA GLY A 217 5.15 -16.71 -6.61
C GLY A 217 4.79 -15.30 -6.22
N HIS A 218 4.56 -15.03 -4.95
CA HIS A 218 4.22 -13.69 -4.47
C HIS A 218 5.42 -12.74 -4.55
N ILE A 219 5.17 -11.59 -5.18
CA ILE A 219 6.15 -10.54 -5.44
C ILE A 219 5.55 -9.21 -4.98
N ASP A 220 6.30 -8.47 -4.18
CA ASP A 220 5.97 -7.09 -3.85
C ASP A 220 6.68 -6.17 -4.84
N ILE A 221 5.91 -5.60 -5.77
CA ILE A 221 6.41 -4.62 -6.73
C ILE A 221 6.06 -3.24 -6.18
N ASN A 222 7.07 -2.55 -5.69
CA ASN A 222 6.87 -1.24 -5.10
C ASN A 222 7.89 -0.24 -5.65
N THR A 223 7.43 0.98 -5.90
CA THR A 223 8.26 2.12 -6.22
C THR A 223 7.66 3.36 -5.55
N ASN A 224 8.51 4.26 -5.07
CA ASN A 224 8.12 5.51 -4.46
C ASN A 224 8.57 6.69 -5.34
N GLN A 225 8.15 7.90 -4.99
CA GLN A 225 8.51 9.11 -5.73
C GLN A 225 10.03 9.42 -5.75
N GLU A 226 10.80 8.88 -4.82
CA GLU A 226 12.26 9.06 -4.82
C GLU A 226 12.91 8.19 -5.89
N ARG A 227 12.37 6.99 -6.11
CA ARG A 227 12.88 6.04 -7.10
C ARG A 227 12.33 6.31 -8.50
N ASP A 228 11.00 6.53 -8.59
CA ASP A 228 10.32 6.83 -9.84
C ASP A 228 9.24 7.89 -9.63
N PHE A 229 9.58 9.15 -9.93
CA PHE A 229 8.73 10.29 -9.58
C PHE A 229 7.38 10.27 -10.28
N PHE A 230 7.34 9.85 -11.55
CA PHE A 230 6.13 9.90 -12.35
C PHE A 230 5.32 8.61 -12.34
N ASN A 231 5.83 7.53 -11.76
CA ASN A 231 5.08 6.30 -11.62
C ASN A 231 5.29 5.61 -10.26
N PRO A 232 4.97 6.29 -9.14
CA PRO A 232 4.95 5.64 -7.83
C PRO A 232 3.76 4.69 -7.76
N PHE A 233 4.00 3.43 -7.34
CA PHE A 233 2.94 2.45 -7.11
C PHE A 233 3.41 1.35 -6.15
N ASN A 234 2.44 0.63 -5.56
CA ASN A 234 2.71 -0.49 -4.68
C ASN A 234 1.69 -1.60 -4.91
N GLN A 235 2.14 -2.70 -5.50
CA GLN A 235 1.27 -3.84 -5.79
C GLN A 235 1.91 -5.15 -5.32
N LYS A 236 1.14 -5.94 -4.59
CA LYS A 236 1.46 -7.32 -4.26
C LYS A 236 0.80 -8.23 -5.30
N VAL A 237 1.61 -8.97 -6.04
CA VAL A 237 1.16 -9.77 -7.18
C VAL A 237 1.76 -11.16 -7.17
N THR A 238 1.17 -12.09 -7.91
CA THR A 238 1.73 -13.43 -8.14
C THR A 238 2.31 -13.50 -9.54
N GLY A 239 3.61 -13.83 -9.64
CA GLY A 239 4.28 -13.83 -10.93
C GLY A 239 5.73 -14.29 -10.87
N LEU A 240 6.53 -13.80 -11.79
CA LEU A 240 7.96 -14.07 -11.91
C LEU A 240 8.74 -12.74 -11.86
N GLN A 241 9.79 -12.70 -11.06
CA GLN A 241 10.73 -11.57 -11.00
C GLN A 241 12.16 -12.05 -11.21
N LEU A 242 12.87 -11.34 -12.06
CA LEU A 242 14.28 -11.52 -12.34
C LEU A 242 15.00 -10.24 -11.92
N SER A 243 16.15 -10.35 -11.27
CA SER A 243 17.00 -9.19 -11.00
C SER A 243 18.46 -9.59 -11.05
N THR A 244 19.31 -8.68 -11.52
CA THR A 244 20.76 -8.84 -11.52
C THR A 244 21.43 -7.54 -11.12
N GLN A 245 22.44 -7.64 -10.27
CA GLN A 245 23.22 -6.51 -9.82
C GLN A 245 24.67 -6.67 -10.28
N LEU A 246 25.11 -5.77 -11.14
CA LEU A 246 26.48 -5.68 -11.61
C LEU A 246 27.22 -4.62 -10.77
N LYS A 247 28.25 -5.04 -10.04
CA LYS A 247 29.07 -4.16 -9.20
C LYS A 247 30.45 -3.99 -9.78
N SER A 248 30.89 -2.74 -9.87
CA SER A 248 32.26 -2.34 -10.13
C SER A 248 32.80 -1.59 -8.92
N GLU A 249 34.09 -1.27 -8.86
CA GLU A 249 34.69 -0.52 -7.75
C GLU A 249 34.03 0.85 -7.53
N LYS A 250 33.55 1.52 -8.58
CA LYS A 250 33.03 2.89 -8.54
C LYS A 250 31.56 3.03 -8.94
N SER A 251 30.91 1.93 -9.31
CA SER A 251 29.53 1.96 -9.76
C SER A 251 28.79 0.65 -9.52
N SER A 252 27.47 0.73 -9.43
CA SER A 252 26.60 -0.43 -9.45
C SER A 252 25.48 -0.23 -10.46
N THR A 253 25.12 -1.32 -11.14
CA THR A 253 23.97 -1.35 -12.04
C THR A 253 23.02 -2.45 -11.58
N ASN A 254 21.77 -2.12 -11.34
CA ASN A 254 20.71 -3.06 -11.02
C ASN A 254 19.76 -3.14 -12.22
N ILE A 255 19.53 -4.33 -12.75
CA ILE A 255 18.62 -4.58 -13.86
C ILE A 255 17.58 -5.58 -13.36
N PHE A 256 16.32 -5.30 -13.60
CA PHE A 256 15.25 -6.20 -13.17
C PHE A 256 14.09 -6.21 -14.16
N ALA A 257 13.35 -7.32 -14.14
CA ALA A 257 12.11 -7.50 -14.88
C ALA A 257 11.15 -8.35 -14.06
N SER A 258 9.88 -7.98 -14.05
CA SER A 258 8.81 -8.69 -13.37
C SER A 258 7.61 -8.84 -14.29
N GLY A 259 6.99 -10.00 -14.27
CA GLY A 259 5.75 -10.27 -14.99
C GLY A 259 4.74 -10.99 -14.08
N SER A 260 3.50 -10.57 -14.10
CA SER A 260 2.44 -11.16 -13.27
C SER A 260 1.08 -11.12 -13.94
N ILE A 261 0.19 -11.98 -13.46
CA ILE A 261 -1.23 -11.92 -13.76
C ILE A 261 -1.92 -11.41 -12.49
N THR A 262 -2.67 -10.34 -12.62
CA THR A 262 -3.35 -9.67 -11.50
C THR A 262 -4.83 -9.44 -11.83
N ARG A 263 -5.61 -9.10 -10.82
CA ARG A 263 -7.03 -8.72 -10.94
C ARG A 263 -7.32 -7.41 -10.21
N GLY A 264 -6.29 -6.78 -9.67
CA GLY A 264 -6.42 -5.59 -8.85
C GLY A 264 -6.67 -4.31 -9.67
N GLU A 265 -7.73 -3.58 -9.35
CA GLU A 265 -7.97 -2.23 -9.84
C GLU A 265 -7.78 -1.23 -8.70
N PHE A 266 -7.02 -0.16 -8.96
CA PHE A 266 -6.77 0.89 -7.96
C PHE A 266 -7.99 1.80 -7.82
N MET A 267 -8.38 2.05 -6.56
CA MET A 267 -9.43 3.00 -6.19
C MET A 267 -9.01 3.89 -5.05
N ARG A 268 -9.53 5.11 -5.05
CA ARG A 268 -9.41 6.06 -3.94
C ARG A 268 -10.79 6.62 -3.60
N VAL A 269 -11.15 6.55 -2.32
CA VAL A 269 -12.41 7.10 -1.81
C VAL A 269 -12.11 8.13 -0.73
N ASN A 270 -12.79 9.27 -0.80
CA ASN A 270 -12.69 10.36 0.16
C ASN A 270 -14.05 10.60 0.79
N PHE A 271 -14.12 10.64 2.10
CA PHE A 271 -15.36 10.97 2.82
C PHE A 271 -15.05 11.65 4.16
N VAL A 272 -16.07 12.24 4.74
CA VAL A 272 -15.99 12.89 6.06
C VAL A 272 -16.61 11.96 7.09
N GLY A 273 -16.02 11.91 8.27
CA GLY A 273 -16.53 11.12 9.38
C GLY A 273 -17.87 11.64 9.91
N GLN A 274 -18.49 10.87 10.78
CA GLN A 274 -19.69 11.27 11.53
C GLN A 274 -19.36 11.26 13.01
N ASP A 275 -19.89 12.22 13.77
CA ASP A 275 -19.62 12.34 15.20
C ASP A 275 -20.00 11.05 15.95
N GLY A 276 -19.02 10.43 16.58
CA GLY A 276 -19.20 9.22 17.38
C GLY A 276 -19.39 7.92 16.59
N ASN A 277 -19.42 7.98 15.27
CA ASN A 277 -19.51 6.78 14.43
C ASN A 277 -18.10 6.29 14.07
N GLN A 278 -17.69 5.17 14.66
CA GLN A 278 -16.39 4.52 14.38
C GLN A 278 -16.44 3.59 13.18
N GLY A 279 -17.58 3.41 12.55
CA GLY A 279 -17.82 2.50 11.42
C GLY A 279 -18.82 1.38 11.73
N PRO A 280 -19.00 0.43 10.81
CA PRO A 280 -18.22 0.26 9.56
C PRO A 280 -18.54 1.29 8.47
N TYR A 281 -17.49 1.81 7.83
CA TYR A 281 -17.59 2.63 6.63
C TYR A 281 -17.34 1.77 5.40
N ARG A 282 -18.26 1.79 4.45
CA ARG A 282 -18.19 0.95 3.25
C ARG A 282 -17.40 1.62 2.13
N LEU A 283 -16.52 0.85 1.52
CA LEU A 283 -15.75 1.24 0.37
C LEU A 283 -16.46 0.78 -0.92
N SER A 284 -16.32 1.54 -2.00
CA SER A 284 -17.01 1.30 -3.27
C SER A 284 -16.01 1.10 -4.41
N GLY A 285 -16.42 0.38 -5.46
CA GLY A 285 -15.64 0.27 -6.69
C GLY A 285 -15.79 1.49 -7.59
N LYS A 286 -15.04 1.49 -8.70
CA LYS A 286 -14.97 2.60 -9.65
C LYS A 286 -16.29 2.92 -10.34
N ASN A 287 -17.11 1.89 -10.58
CA ASN A 287 -18.41 2.02 -11.22
C ASN A 287 -19.55 2.04 -10.18
N ASN A 288 -19.30 2.56 -8.96
CA ASN A 288 -20.22 2.54 -7.83
C ASN A 288 -20.65 1.14 -7.39
N GLU A 289 -19.80 0.13 -7.61
CA GLU A 289 -20.04 -1.19 -7.05
C GLU A 289 -20.10 -1.10 -5.51
N LEU A 290 -21.26 -1.49 -4.95
CA LEU A 290 -21.51 -1.42 -3.50
C LEU A 290 -20.77 -2.50 -2.70
N TYR A 291 -20.35 -3.57 -3.36
CA TYR A 291 -19.67 -4.72 -2.76
C TYR A 291 -18.39 -4.98 -3.53
N VAL A 292 -17.28 -4.65 -2.92
CA VAL A 292 -15.95 -4.84 -3.47
C VAL A 292 -15.13 -5.76 -2.56
N ILE A 293 -14.41 -6.70 -3.17
CA ILE A 293 -13.43 -7.53 -2.47
C ILE A 293 -12.09 -6.81 -2.57
N ILE A 294 -11.59 -6.33 -1.45
CA ILE A 294 -10.32 -5.60 -1.40
C ILE A 294 -9.17 -6.59 -1.36
N ILE A 295 -8.12 -6.30 -2.11
CA ILE A 295 -6.88 -7.09 -2.08
C ILE A 295 -6.18 -6.80 -0.76
N SER A 296 -6.00 -7.84 0.04
CA SER A 296 -5.45 -7.74 1.39
C SER A 296 -4.06 -7.08 1.42
N GLY A 297 -3.88 -6.13 2.34
CA GLY A 297 -2.65 -5.37 2.52
C GLY A 297 -2.37 -4.34 1.42
N SER A 298 -3.30 -4.08 0.50
CA SER A 298 -3.17 -3.03 -0.50
C SER A 298 -3.68 -1.68 -0.03
N GLU A 299 -4.46 -1.68 1.06
CA GLU A 299 -5.07 -0.47 1.56
C GLU A 299 -4.08 0.47 2.25
N LYS A 300 -4.33 1.75 2.09
CA LYS A 300 -3.70 2.85 2.82
C LYS A 300 -4.79 3.78 3.32
N VAL A 301 -4.93 3.88 4.61
CA VAL A 301 -5.96 4.70 5.26
C VAL A 301 -5.30 5.94 5.84
N TYR A 302 -5.87 7.10 5.53
CA TYR A 302 -5.37 8.38 6.00
C TYR A 302 -6.48 9.14 6.73
N ILE A 303 -6.12 9.75 7.85
CA ILE A 303 -6.94 10.77 8.53
C ILE A 303 -6.18 12.09 8.48
N ASP A 304 -6.83 13.12 7.93
CA ASP A 304 -6.24 14.47 7.80
C ASP A 304 -4.84 14.46 7.14
N GLY A 305 -4.63 13.53 6.19
CA GLY A 305 -3.37 13.34 5.46
C GLY A 305 -2.32 12.49 6.19
N VAL A 306 -2.59 12.05 7.42
CA VAL A 306 -1.69 11.18 8.20
C VAL A 306 -2.04 9.72 7.95
N LEU A 307 -1.06 8.94 7.51
CA LEU A 307 -1.21 7.49 7.30
C LEU A 307 -1.42 6.79 8.64
N LEU A 308 -2.42 5.92 8.69
CA LEU A 308 -2.80 5.15 9.86
C LEU A 308 -2.21 3.73 9.83
N GLU A 309 -2.12 3.13 11.01
CA GLU A 309 -1.68 1.75 11.19
C GLU A 309 -2.87 0.81 11.41
N ARG A 310 -2.91 -0.31 10.65
CA ARG A 310 -3.93 -1.34 10.78
C ARG A 310 -3.70 -2.21 12.02
N GLY A 311 -4.76 -2.59 12.69
CA GLY A 311 -4.78 -3.56 13.80
C GLY A 311 -5.81 -3.20 14.87
N GLU A 312 -6.33 -4.19 15.57
CA GLU A 312 -7.29 -3.99 16.67
C GLU A 312 -6.74 -3.13 17.81
N GLN A 313 -5.42 -3.17 18.02
CA GLN A 313 -4.73 -2.35 19.03
C GLN A 313 -4.15 -1.05 18.45
N ASN A 314 -4.24 -0.87 17.11
CA ASN A 314 -3.76 0.30 16.39
C ASN A 314 -4.94 1.22 16.01
N ASP A 315 -4.95 1.79 14.81
CA ASP A 315 -5.87 2.85 14.44
C ASP A 315 -7.18 2.34 13.82
N TYR A 316 -7.14 1.25 13.03
CA TYR A 316 -8.32 0.73 12.31
C TYR A 316 -8.23 -0.77 12.03
N VAL A 317 -9.39 -1.37 11.74
CA VAL A 317 -9.54 -2.72 11.19
C VAL A 317 -10.32 -2.67 9.88
N ILE A 318 -10.08 -3.64 9.00
CA ILE A 318 -10.75 -3.72 7.70
C ILE A 318 -11.26 -5.14 7.46
N ASN A 319 -12.48 -5.25 6.93
CA ASN A 319 -13.02 -6.49 6.37
C ASN A 319 -12.83 -6.47 4.85
N TYR A 320 -11.89 -7.25 4.36
CA TYR A 320 -11.52 -7.28 2.93
C TYR A 320 -12.61 -7.83 2.03
N ASN A 321 -13.49 -8.71 2.56
CA ASN A 321 -14.54 -9.35 1.75
C ASN A 321 -15.77 -8.46 1.60
N THR A 322 -16.09 -7.66 2.61
CA THR A 322 -17.23 -6.72 2.55
C THR A 322 -16.82 -5.33 2.12
N GLY A 323 -15.50 -5.03 2.10
CA GLY A 323 -14.98 -3.71 1.80
C GLY A 323 -15.32 -2.68 2.88
N GLU A 324 -15.28 -3.07 4.15
CA GLU A 324 -15.70 -2.22 5.28
C GLU A 324 -14.52 -1.91 6.21
N ILE A 325 -14.42 -0.64 6.63
CA ILE A 325 -13.41 -0.15 7.58
C ILE A 325 -14.08 0.30 8.85
N SER A 326 -13.52 -0.10 9.99
CA SER A 326 -13.90 0.38 11.33
C SER A 326 -12.69 0.94 12.05
N PHE A 327 -12.84 2.11 12.67
CA PHE A 327 -11.77 2.76 13.43
C PHE A 327 -11.83 2.31 14.89
N THR A 328 -10.66 2.17 15.50
CA THR A 328 -10.54 1.80 16.91
C THR A 328 -10.72 3.01 17.82
N SER A 329 -10.80 2.79 19.12
CA SER A 329 -10.85 3.86 20.12
C SER A 329 -9.60 4.77 20.14
N ASN A 330 -8.51 4.35 19.52
CA ASN A 330 -7.29 5.17 19.39
C ASN A 330 -7.49 6.36 18.45
N ARG A 331 -8.47 6.26 17.53
CA ARG A 331 -8.84 7.32 16.57
C ARG A 331 -10.31 7.63 16.63
N LEU A 332 -10.67 8.61 17.44
CA LEU A 332 -12.05 9.07 17.52
C LEU A 332 -12.43 9.81 16.24
N ILE A 333 -13.49 9.36 15.61
CA ILE A 333 -14.04 9.95 14.40
C ILE A 333 -15.08 11.01 14.77
N THR A 334 -14.95 12.15 14.13
CA THR A 334 -15.86 13.30 14.28
C THR A 334 -16.31 13.80 12.92
N ALA A 335 -17.34 14.65 12.88
CA ALA A 335 -17.81 15.30 11.66
C ALA A 335 -16.74 16.18 10.97
N ASN A 336 -15.64 16.49 11.65
CA ASN A 336 -14.52 17.26 11.08
C ASN A 336 -13.38 16.36 10.57
N THR A 337 -13.46 15.06 10.80
CA THR A 337 -12.44 14.09 10.42
C THR A 337 -12.54 13.76 8.92
N ARG A 338 -11.49 14.02 8.17
CA ARG A 338 -11.43 13.66 6.75
C ARG A 338 -10.70 12.34 6.59
N ILE A 339 -11.36 11.41 5.92
CA ILE A 339 -10.89 10.05 5.71
C ILE A 339 -10.61 9.86 4.22
N ASN A 340 -9.39 9.45 3.91
CA ASN A 340 -8.99 9.05 2.56
C ASN A 340 -8.58 7.59 2.60
N VAL A 341 -9.10 6.77 1.71
CA VAL A 341 -8.75 5.35 1.61
C VAL A 341 -8.33 5.05 0.17
N GLU A 342 -7.11 4.55 0.01
CA GLU A 342 -6.56 4.05 -1.25
C GLU A 342 -6.44 2.53 -1.14
N TYR A 343 -6.89 1.79 -2.15
CA TYR A 343 -6.87 0.33 -2.14
C TYR A 343 -6.92 -0.25 -3.54
N LEU A 344 -6.51 -1.51 -3.66
CA LEU A 344 -6.76 -2.34 -4.82
C LEU A 344 -7.96 -3.24 -4.52
N TYR A 345 -8.90 -3.33 -5.42
CA TYR A 345 -10.03 -4.24 -5.31
C TYR A 345 -10.08 -5.20 -6.50
N ASN A 346 -10.66 -6.38 -6.28
CA ASN A 346 -10.73 -7.43 -7.29
C ASN A 346 -11.77 -7.06 -8.36
N SER A 347 -11.29 -6.68 -9.52
CA SER A 347 -12.14 -6.46 -10.70
C SER A 347 -12.61 -7.81 -11.25
N ARG A 348 -13.90 -7.93 -11.54
CA ARG A 348 -14.51 -9.16 -12.09
C ARG A 348 -14.59 -9.18 -13.61
N ASN A 349 -14.10 -8.13 -14.29
CA ASN A 349 -14.34 -7.97 -15.72
C ASN A 349 -13.29 -8.70 -16.57
N TYR A 350 -12.01 -8.44 -16.33
CA TYR A 350 -10.90 -9.00 -17.10
C TYR A 350 -9.76 -9.46 -16.20
N SER A 351 -9.03 -10.48 -16.61
CA SER A 351 -7.70 -10.73 -16.07
C SER A 351 -6.72 -9.72 -16.65
N GLN A 352 -5.79 -9.24 -15.83
CA GLN A 352 -4.80 -8.24 -16.22
C GLN A 352 -3.41 -8.85 -16.22
N VAL A 353 -2.60 -8.41 -17.17
CA VAL A 353 -1.17 -8.70 -17.21
C VAL A 353 -0.43 -7.45 -16.77
N LEU A 354 0.41 -7.59 -15.75
CA LEU A 354 1.32 -6.55 -15.28
C LEU A 354 2.76 -6.93 -15.64
N LEU A 355 3.45 -6.00 -16.29
CA LEU A 355 4.88 -6.07 -16.57
C LEU A 355 5.57 -4.85 -15.99
N TYR A 356 6.65 -5.06 -15.24
CA TYR A 356 7.46 -3.98 -14.69
C TYR A 356 8.92 -4.35 -14.75
N GLY A 357 9.73 -3.46 -15.29
CA GLY A 357 11.15 -3.69 -15.39
C GLY A 357 11.93 -2.39 -15.55
N GLY A 358 13.24 -2.48 -15.39
CA GLY A 358 14.09 -1.31 -15.51
C GLY A 358 15.55 -1.58 -15.24
N ALA A 359 16.32 -0.50 -15.37
CA ALA A 359 17.74 -0.48 -15.05
C ALA A 359 18.05 0.77 -14.20
N GLU A 360 18.85 0.58 -13.17
CA GLU A 360 19.31 1.63 -12.25
C GLU A 360 20.84 1.60 -12.23
N TYR A 361 21.45 2.69 -12.63
CA TYR A 361 22.90 2.91 -12.54
C TYR A 361 23.21 3.92 -11.44
N GLU A 362 24.10 3.57 -10.55
CA GLU A 362 24.56 4.44 -9.48
C GLU A 362 26.09 4.47 -9.43
N SER A 363 26.63 5.66 -9.43
CA SER A 363 28.05 5.93 -9.20
C SER A 363 28.21 6.98 -8.10
N GLU A 364 29.42 7.37 -7.74
CA GLU A 364 29.70 8.39 -6.70
C GLU A 364 28.91 9.69 -6.92
N ARG A 365 28.63 10.08 -8.16
CA ARG A 365 27.99 11.36 -8.48
C ARG A 365 26.81 11.29 -9.40
N LEU A 366 26.63 10.20 -10.11
CA LEU A 366 25.57 10.07 -11.10
C LEU A 366 24.67 8.91 -10.74
N LYS A 367 23.38 9.18 -10.65
CA LYS A 367 22.31 8.18 -10.58
C LYS A 367 21.45 8.34 -11.84
N LEU A 368 21.29 7.27 -12.57
CA LEU A 368 20.40 7.19 -13.75
C LEU A 368 19.51 5.98 -13.58
N SER A 369 18.23 6.12 -13.84
CA SER A 369 17.30 4.99 -13.85
C SER A 369 16.28 5.15 -14.98
N GLY A 370 15.97 4.03 -15.62
CA GLY A 370 14.91 3.94 -16.59
C GLY A 370 13.98 2.78 -16.25
N PHE A 371 12.67 3.03 -16.28
CA PHE A 371 11.67 2.02 -15.95
C PHE A 371 10.60 1.93 -17.03
N PHE A 372 10.09 0.73 -17.17
CA PHE A 372 8.95 0.39 -18.00
C PHE A 372 7.88 -0.27 -17.13
N PHE A 373 6.66 0.23 -17.19
CA PHE A 373 5.48 -0.33 -16.57
C PHE A 373 4.41 -0.58 -17.65
N SER A 374 3.76 -1.72 -17.60
CA SER A 374 2.59 -2.02 -18.43
C SER A 374 1.59 -2.83 -17.65
N GLN A 375 0.39 -2.32 -17.51
CA GLN A 375 -0.75 -3.03 -16.92
C GLN A 375 -1.92 -2.95 -17.90
N GLY A 376 -2.43 -4.09 -18.30
CA GLY A 376 -3.49 -4.14 -19.29
C GLY A 376 -4.38 -5.35 -19.15
N ASP A 377 -5.64 -5.15 -19.52
CA ASP A 377 -6.65 -6.18 -19.56
C ASP A 377 -6.37 -7.18 -20.68
N SER A 378 -6.65 -8.44 -20.43
CA SER A 378 -6.60 -9.49 -21.45
C SER A 378 -7.82 -9.37 -22.37
N LYS A 379 -7.63 -8.85 -23.58
CA LYS A 379 -8.70 -8.57 -24.55
C LYS A 379 -9.63 -9.76 -24.82
N ASN A 380 -9.10 -10.98 -24.75
CA ASN A 380 -9.81 -12.22 -25.11
C ASN A 380 -10.11 -13.13 -23.91
N ASN A 381 -9.89 -12.65 -22.68
CA ASN A 381 -10.08 -13.45 -21.46
C ASN A 381 -10.85 -12.64 -20.42
N SER A 382 -12.16 -12.47 -20.66
CA SER A 382 -13.04 -11.91 -19.65
C SER A 382 -13.27 -12.92 -18.53
N LEU A 383 -13.43 -12.45 -17.30
CA LEU A 383 -13.67 -13.28 -16.12
C LEU A 383 -15.16 -13.62 -15.92
N GLY A 384 -16.02 -12.93 -16.67
CA GLY A 384 -17.46 -13.16 -16.72
C GLY A 384 -17.86 -13.93 -17.98
N ASN A 385 -18.95 -13.51 -18.60
CA ASN A 385 -19.36 -14.05 -19.89
C ASN A 385 -18.47 -13.46 -21.00
N ASP A 386 -18.02 -14.31 -21.92
CA ASP A 386 -17.29 -13.85 -23.09
C ASP A 386 -18.13 -12.89 -23.92
N LEU A 387 -17.51 -11.81 -24.36
CA LEU A 387 -18.16 -10.85 -25.25
C LEU A 387 -18.48 -11.48 -26.58
N THR A 388 -19.73 -11.34 -27.01
CA THR A 388 -20.16 -11.70 -28.36
C THR A 388 -19.48 -10.82 -29.39
N ASP A 389 -19.46 -11.24 -30.65
CA ASP A 389 -18.90 -10.42 -31.73
C ASP A 389 -19.69 -9.13 -31.96
N ALA A 390 -21.00 -9.14 -31.72
CA ALA A 390 -21.84 -7.94 -31.75
C ALA A 390 -21.45 -6.96 -30.61
N GLU A 391 -21.20 -7.41 -29.40
CA GLU A 391 -20.76 -6.60 -28.28
C GLU A 391 -19.35 -6.02 -28.49
N LYS A 392 -18.44 -6.81 -29.07
CA LYS A 392 -17.10 -6.32 -29.49
C LYS A 392 -17.21 -5.22 -30.55
N GLN A 393 -18.17 -5.36 -31.49
CA GLN A 393 -18.41 -4.33 -32.50
C GLN A 393 -19.00 -3.05 -31.90
N ILE A 394 -19.90 -3.15 -30.91
CA ILE A 394 -20.39 -2.01 -30.15
C ILE A 394 -19.23 -1.28 -29.50
N LEU A 395 -18.36 -2.00 -28.78
CA LEU A 395 -17.17 -1.42 -28.17
C LEU A 395 -16.24 -0.79 -29.20
N ALA A 396 -16.01 -1.44 -30.34
CA ALA A 396 -15.18 -0.91 -31.42
C ALA A 396 -15.70 0.43 -31.97
N ASN A 397 -17.03 0.58 -32.07
CA ASN A 397 -17.68 1.79 -32.59
C ASN A 397 -17.87 2.89 -31.53
N ALA A 398 -17.78 2.54 -30.24
CA ALA A 398 -18.04 3.47 -29.14
C ALA A 398 -16.88 4.45 -28.89
N GLY A 399 -15.66 4.13 -29.35
CA GLY A 399 -14.48 4.89 -28.95
C GLY A 399 -14.22 4.75 -27.44
N ASN A 400 -13.92 5.84 -26.77
CA ASN A 400 -13.73 5.96 -25.34
C ASN A 400 -14.98 6.44 -24.58
N ASP A 401 -16.11 6.53 -25.28
CA ASP A 401 -17.37 7.09 -24.76
C ASP A 401 -18.20 6.02 -24.03
N PRO A 402 -18.28 6.02 -22.67
CA PRO A 402 -19.04 5.01 -21.91
C PRO A 402 -20.53 5.03 -22.22
N ASP A 403 -21.08 6.18 -22.65
CA ASP A 403 -22.51 6.32 -22.96
C ASP A 403 -22.92 5.64 -24.26
N LYS A 404 -21.93 5.16 -25.03
CA LYS A 404 -22.15 4.35 -26.23
C LYS A 404 -21.89 2.86 -26.02
N MET A 405 -21.43 2.47 -24.84
CA MET A 405 -21.03 1.08 -24.52
C MET A 405 -22.18 0.32 -23.85
N TYR A 406 -23.34 0.27 -24.50
CA TYR A 406 -24.49 -0.46 -23.99
C TYR A 406 -24.99 -1.48 -25.01
N THR A 407 -25.48 -2.62 -24.50
CA THR A 407 -26.21 -3.63 -25.29
C THR A 407 -27.50 -4.00 -24.59
N ILE A 408 -28.43 -4.60 -25.34
CA ILE A 408 -29.68 -5.14 -24.77
C ILE A 408 -29.31 -6.26 -23.80
N SER A 409 -29.89 -6.22 -22.61
CA SER A 409 -29.62 -7.19 -21.53
C SER A 409 -30.43 -8.46 -21.61
N ALA A 410 -31.25 -8.65 -22.64
CA ALA A 410 -32.17 -9.76 -22.78
C ALA A 410 -31.46 -11.06 -23.25
N GLU A 411 -31.49 -12.08 -22.45
CA GLU A 411 -30.97 -13.41 -22.76
C GLU A 411 -32.15 -14.41 -22.91
N LYS A 412 -32.22 -15.10 -24.06
CA LYS A 412 -33.25 -16.10 -24.33
C LYS A 412 -33.10 -17.28 -23.37
N THR A 413 -34.20 -17.69 -22.75
CA THR A 413 -34.20 -18.76 -21.74
C THR A 413 -35.45 -19.62 -21.83
N THR A 414 -35.45 -20.76 -21.17
CA THR A 414 -36.61 -21.61 -20.99
C THR A 414 -37.43 -21.14 -19.79
N TYR A 415 -38.73 -21.50 -19.79
CA TYR A 415 -39.62 -21.21 -18.67
C TYR A 415 -39.12 -21.77 -17.35
N ASP A 416 -39.10 -20.92 -16.33
CA ASP A 416 -38.80 -21.28 -14.95
C ASP A 416 -39.71 -20.46 -14.02
N SER A 417 -40.58 -21.12 -13.26
CA SER A 417 -41.54 -20.48 -12.37
C SER A 417 -40.91 -19.67 -11.24
N ASN A 418 -39.59 -19.88 -10.93
CA ASN A 418 -38.86 -19.17 -9.91
C ASN A 418 -38.15 -17.90 -10.43
N LYS A 419 -38.24 -17.66 -11.76
CA LYS A 419 -37.59 -16.51 -12.41
C LYS A 419 -38.61 -15.51 -12.91
N ILE A 420 -38.22 -14.26 -12.96
CA ILE A 420 -38.96 -13.19 -13.61
C ILE A 420 -38.54 -13.19 -15.08
N LEU A 421 -39.49 -13.54 -15.95
CA LEU A 421 -39.24 -13.69 -17.37
C LEU A 421 -40.10 -12.71 -18.17
N TYR A 422 -39.60 -12.34 -19.35
CA TYR A 422 -40.21 -11.39 -20.25
C TYR A 422 -40.40 -12.01 -21.63
N ARG A 423 -41.46 -11.62 -22.33
CA ARG A 423 -41.61 -11.90 -23.76
C ARG A 423 -41.24 -10.65 -24.56
N LYS A 424 -40.71 -10.85 -25.73
CA LYS A 424 -40.37 -9.78 -26.66
C LYS A 424 -41.60 -9.46 -27.52
N VAL A 425 -42.02 -8.21 -27.55
CA VAL A 425 -43.17 -7.72 -28.34
C VAL A 425 -42.67 -6.54 -29.18
N ASN A 426 -43.06 -6.53 -30.46
CA ASN A 426 -42.79 -5.38 -31.33
C ASN A 426 -43.98 -4.41 -31.28
N GLN A 427 -43.78 -3.23 -30.74
CA GLN A 427 -44.76 -2.16 -30.66
C GLN A 427 -44.25 -0.92 -31.44
N ASN A 428 -44.95 -0.55 -32.48
CA ASN A 428 -44.60 0.59 -33.31
C ASN A 428 -43.15 0.58 -33.89
N GLY A 429 -42.64 -0.64 -34.18
CA GLY A 429 -41.26 -0.83 -34.67
C GLY A 429 -40.19 -0.88 -33.61
N LEU A 430 -40.54 -0.75 -32.33
CA LEU A 430 -39.67 -0.93 -31.18
C LEU A 430 -39.86 -2.30 -30.54
N ASP A 431 -38.79 -2.99 -30.29
CA ASP A 431 -38.78 -4.24 -29.55
C ASP A 431 -38.86 -3.94 -28.06
N ILE A 432 -39.98 -4.24 -27.42
CA ILE A 432 -40.19 -4.05 -25.98
C ILE A 432 -40.25 -5.40 -25.26
N PHE A 433 -39.97 -5.41 -23.97
CA PHE A 433 -40.02 -6.58 -23.11
C PHE A 433 -41.19 -6.47 -22.13
N GLU A 434 -42.16 -7.37 -22.25
CA GLU A 434 -43.29 -7.45 -21.34
C GLU A 434 -43.16 -8.64 -20.42
N TYR A 435 -43.47 -8.45 -19.15
CA TYR A 435 -43.49 -9.54 -18.18
C TYR A 435 -44.45 -10.64 -18.60
N SER A 436 -43.99 -11.89 -18.63
CA SER A 436 -44.80 -13.05 -18.98
C SER A 436 -44.57 -14.22 -18.03
N THR A 437 -45.69 -14.93 -17.75
CA THR A 437 -45.71 -16.18 -17.00
C THR A 437 -46.15 -17.35 -17.88
N ASP A 438 -46.36 -17.13 -19.19
CA ASP A 438 -46.81 -18.17 -20.11
C ASP A 438 -45.64 -19.04 -20.59
N PRO A 439 -45.63 -20.35 -20.33
CA PRO A 439 -44.56 -21.25 -20.80
C PRO A 439 -44.46 -21.37 -22.31
N ASN A 440 -45.51 -20.96 -23.05
CA ASN A 440 -45.58 -21.07 -24.52
C ASN A 440 -44.97 -19.80 -25.20
N ASP A 441 -44.76 -18.74 -24.47
CA ASP A 441 -44.09 -17.54 -24.99
C ASP A 441 -42.61 -17.79 -25.27
N GLU A 442 -42.03 -17.02 -26.18
CA GLU A 442 -40.59 -16.91 -26.34
C GLU A 442 -40.06 -16.04 -25.21
N LEU A 443 -39.39 -16.68 -24.25
CA LEU A 443 -39.05 -16.08 -22.97
C LEU A 443 -37.59 -15.61 -22.91
N TYR A 444 -37.40 -14.47 -22.24
CA TYR A 444 -36.13 -13.83 -22.01
C TYR A 444 -35.95 -13.51 -20.53
N GLN A 445 -34.77 -13.73 -20.03
CA GLN A 445 -34.31 -13.14 -18.77
C GLN A 445 -33.72 -11.76 -19.09
N VAL A 446 -34.29 -10.70 -18.48
CA VAL A 446 -33.93 -9.32 -18.79
C VAL A 446 -33.45 -8.61 -17.50
N ALA A 447 -32.29 -7.98 -17.56
CA ALA A 447 -31.82 -7.08 -16.52
C ALA A 447 -32.14 -5.63 -16.89
N PHE A 448 -32.65 -4.84 -15.94
CA PHE A 448 -33.00 -3.45 -16.15
C PHE A 448 -32.04 -2.54 -15.41
N THR A 449 -31.43 -1.62 -16.13
CA THR A 449 -30.49 -0.64 -15.61
C THR A 449 -31.22 0.68 -15.35
N TYR A 450 -31.02 1.26 -14.16
CA TYR A 450 -31.49 2.61 -13.85
C TYR A 450 -30.71 3.65 -14.65
N VAL A 451 -31.41 4.41 -15.47
CA VAL A 451 -30.81 5.42 -16.36
C VAL A 451 -31.11 6.86 -15.91
N GLY A 452 -31.84 7.03 -14.83
CA GLY A 452 -32.22 8.32 -14.28
C GLY A 452 -33.74 8.53 -14.27
N ALA A 453 -34.22 9.44 -13.43
CA ALA A 453 -35.64 9.75 -13.32
C ALA A 453 -36.17 10.32 -14.64
N ASN A 454 -37.20 9.68 -15.23
CA ASN A 454 -37.80 10.01 -16.51
C ASN A 454 -36.79 10.02 -17.70
N GLN A 455 -35.74 9.19 -17.64
CA GLN A 455 -34.75 9.04 -18.71
C GLN A 455 -34.83 7.65 -19.39
N GLY A 456 -35.76 6.81 -18.99
CA GLY A 456 -35.97 5.49 -19.52
C GLY A 456 -37.42 5.22 -19.92
N ASN A 457 -37.64 4.06 -20.53
CA ASN A 457 -38.95 3.60 -20.99
C ASN A 457 -39.62 2.60 -20.04
N TYR A 458 -38.93 2.17 -18.98
CA TYR A 458 -39.44 1.21 -18.03
C TYR A 458 -39.52 1.77 -16.63
N ARG A 459 -40.59 1.32 -15.92
CA ARG A 459 -40.79 1.65 -14.50
C ARG A 459 -40.93 0.38 -13.70
N GLN A 460 -40.32 0.34 -12.50
CA GLN A 460 -40.52 -0.77 -11.59
C GLN A 460 -41.96 -0.75 -11.07
N ILE A 461 -42.65 -1.89 -11.15
CA ILE A 461 -43.99 -2.07 -10.63
C ILE A 461 -43.98 -3.03 -9.42
N ASN A 462 -44.98 -2.89 -8.56
CA ASN A 462 -45.24 -3.84 -7.48
C ASN A 462 -45.99 -5.04 -8.08
N ALA A 463 -45.37 -6.22 -8.06
CA ALA A 463 -45.96 -7.47 -8.49
C ALA A 463 -45.93 -8.48 -7.33
N ASN A 464 -46.84 -9.45 -7.35
CA ASN A 464 -46.93 -10.52 -6.34
C ASN A 464 -45.82 -11.58 -6.45
N GLN A 465 -44.68 -11.22 -7.04
CA GLN A 465 -43.54 -12.07 -7.30
C GLN A 465 -42.38 -11.75 -6.36
N ASN A 466 -41.59 -12.75 -6.01
CA ASN A 466 -40.34 -12.54 -5.26
C ASN A 466 -39.27 -11.95 -6.20
N GLY A 467 -39.35 -10.62 -6.42
CA GLY A 467 -38.38 -9.90 -7.24
C GLY A 467 -38.94 -8.61 -7.84
N LYS A 468 -38.09 -7.89 -8.58
CA LYS A 468 -38.45 -6.62 -9.21
C LYS A 468 -38.98 -6.88 -10.62
N VAL A 469 -40.23 -6.48 -10.89
CA VAL A 469 -40.85 -6.52 -12.21
C VAL A 469 -40.87 -5.11 -12.79
N PHE A 470 -40.58 -5.02 -14.09
CA PHE A 470 -40.53 -3.74 -14.81
C PHE A 470 -41.56 -3.74 -15.95
N GLN A 471 -42.22 -2.62 -16.14
CA GLN A 471 -43.23 -2.41 -17.16
C GLN A 471 -42.81 -1.30 -18.10
N TYR A 472 -43.01 -1.54 -19.40
CA TYR A 472 -42.82 -0.53 -20.42
C TYR A 472 -43.88 0.58 -20.32
N ASN A 473 -43.46 1.81 -20.40
CA ASN A 473 -44.32 2.99 -20.46
C ASN A 473 -43.94 3.81 -21.69
N GLU A 474 -44.90 4.00 -22.59
CA GLU A 474 -44.72 4.77 -23.79
C GLU A 474 -44.43 6.25 -23.49
N ALA A 475 -43.55 6.85 -24.27
CA ALA A 475 -43.22 8.26 -24.11
C ALA A 475 -44.43 9.17 -24.44
N ILE A 476 -44.76 10.13 -23.60
CA ILE A 476 -45.85 11.10 -23.80
C ILE A 476 -45.28 12.37 -24.34
N ALA A 477 -45.70 12.77 -25.55
CA ALA A 477 -45.22 13.98 -26.23
C ALA A 477 -43.68 14.06 -26.33
N GLY A 478 -43.00 12.91 -26.52
CA GLY A 478 -41.54 12.81 -26.60
C GLY A 478 -40.81 12.80 -25.27
N VAL A 479 -41.53 12.83 -24.13
CA VAL A 479 -40.95 12.72 -22.79
C VAL A 479 -41.07 11.31 -22.29
N LEU A 480 -39.91 10.69 -21.95
CA LEU A 480 -39.83 9.33 -21.39
C LEU A 480 -40.54 9.27 -20.03
N GLN A 481 -41.22 8.15 -19.76
CA GLN A 481 -42.09 7.99 -18.60
C GLN A 481 -41.55 6.99 -17.58
N GLY A 482 -40.38 6.44 -17.81
CA GLY A 482 -39.72 5.47 -16.95
C GLY A 482 -38.35 5.94 -16.48
N ASP A 483 -37.78 5.12 -15.62
CA ASP A 483 -36.47 5.38 -14.99
C ASP A 483 -35.43 4.31 -15.33
N TYR A 484 -35.86 3.26 -16.06
CA TYR A 484 -35.04 2.08 -16.38
C TYR A 484 -35.08 1.74 -17.87
N GLU A 485 -33.99 1.10 -18.32
CA GLU A 485 -33.88 0.50 -19.67
C GLU A 485 -33.39 -0.96 -19.60
N PRO A 486 -33.80 -1.84 -20.56
CA PRO A 486 -33.37 -3.23 -20.64
C PRO A 486 -31.97 -3.36 -21.26
N ILE A 487 -31.01 -2.65 -20.68
CA ILE A 487 -29.64 -2.55 -21.17
C ILE A 487 -28.64 -2.97 -20.11
N LYS A 488 -27.51 -3.51 -20.55
CA LYS A 488 -26.31 -3.71 -19.71
C LYS A 488 -25.18 -2.88 -20.27
N GLN A 489 -24.41 -2.27 -19.39
CA GLN A 489 -23.19 -1.57 -19.76
C GLN A 489 -22.10 -2.58 -20.11
N LEU A 490 -21.46 -2.39 -21.24
CA LEU A 490 -20.28 -3.11 -21.64
C LEU A 490 -19.05 -2.37 -21.09
N ILE A 491 -18.14 -3.14 -20.51
CA ILE A 491 -16.89 -2.60 -19.99
C ILE A 491 -15.79 -2.93 -20.99
N SER A 492 -15.13 -1.91 -21.52
CA SER A 492 -14.02 -2.07 -22.45
C SER A 492 -12.74 -2.51 -21.73
N PRO A 493 -11.96 -3.43 -22.33
CA PRO A 493 -10.63 -3.73 -21.85
C PRO A 493 -9.69 -2.54 -22.09
N LYS A 494 -8.85 -2.22 -21.10
CA LYS A 494 -7.96 -1.05 -21.09
C LYS A 494 -6.51 -1.45 -20.90
N LYS A 495 -5.57 -0.57 -21.30
CA LYS A 495 -4.13 -0.80 -21.13
C LYS A 495 -3.40 0.50 -20.82
N LEU A 496 -2.61 0.49 -19.77
CA LEU A 496 -1.71 1.58 -19.38
C LEU A 496 -0.26 1.13 -19.55
N GLN A 497 0.52 1.91 -20.28
CA GLN A 497 1.96 1.75 -20.43
C GLN A 497 2.66 3.03 -20.01
N ILE A 498 3.72 2.91 -19.22
CA ILE A 498 4.48 4.06 -18.72
C ILE A 498 5.96 3.76 -18.90
N TYR A 499 6.68 4.75 -19.44
CA TYR A 499 8.11 4.77 -19.55
C TYR A 499 8.63 5.95 -18.75
N THR A 500 9.58 5.72 -17.86
CA THR A 500 10.19 6.80 -17.09
C THR A 500 11.70 6.78 -17.23
N LEU A 501 12.30 7.97 -17.19
CA LEU A 501 13.74 8.18 -17.17
C LEU A 501 14.05 9.20 -16.07
N ASN A 502 14.90 8.83 -15.13
CA ASN A 502 15.26 9.65 -14.00
C ASN A 502 16.78 9.83 -13.98
N GLY A 503 17.22 11.04 -13.71
CA GLY A 503 18.65 11.36 -13.61
C GLY A 503 18.90 12.31 -12.44
N GLN A 504 19.96 12.04 -11.69
CA GLN A 504 20.45 12.92 -10.62
C GLN A 504 21.96 12.99 -10.67
N TYR A 505 22.49 14.20 -10.60
CA TYR A 505 23.92 14.46 -10.53
C TYR A 505 24.27 15.20 -9.26
N GLN A 506 25.21 14.66 -8.49
CA GLN A 506 25.71 15.26 -7.27
C GLN A 506 26.83 16.24 -7.60
N LEU A 507 26.57 17.52 -7.31
CA LEU A 507 27.53 18.59 -7.48
C LEU A 507 28.66 18.48 -6.43
N ARG A 508 29.84 18.98 -6.78
CA ARG A 508 30.88 19.25 -5.78
C ARG A 508 30.31 20.28 -4.78
N ASN A 509 30.52 20.16 -3.49
CA ASN A 509 30.04 21.08 -2.47
C ASN A 509 28.54 20.97 -2.12
N ASN A 510 28.07 19.74 -1.81
CA ASN A 510 26.78 19.47 -1.19
C ASN A 510 25.56 20.03 -1.94
N GLY A 511 25.51 19.84 -3.23
CA GLY A 511 24.33 20.14 -4.03
C GLY A 511 23.97 18.97 -4.95
N ASN A 512 22.75 18.96 -5.44
CA ASN A 512 22.32 18.04 -6.49
C ASN A 512 21.43 18.74 -7.51
N VAL A 513 21.45 18.24 -8.74
CA VAL A 513 20.52 18.61 -9.80
C VAL A 513 19.98 17.35 -10.40
N GLY A 514 18.73 17.36 -10.82
CA GLY A 514 18.12 16.18 -11.40
C GLY A 514 16.96 16.49 -12.32
N PHE A 515 16.58 15.46 -13.03
CA PHE A 515 15.42 15.48 -13.91
C PHE A 515 14.65 14.16 -13.81
N ASN A 516 13.37 14.22 -14.12
CA ASN A 516 12.51 13.06 -14.30
C ASN A 516 11.67 13.30 -15.56
N LEU A 517 11.57 12.29 -16.41
CA LEU A 517 10.73 12.27 -17.61
C LEU A 517 9.78 11.09 -17.50
N GLY A 518 8.54 11.29 -17.87
CA GLY A 518 7.51 10.25 -17.91
C GLY A 518 6.75 10.32 -19.22
N LEU A 519 6.60 9.19 -19.91
CA LEU A 519 5.74 9.02 -21.05
C LEU A 519 4.71 7.97 -20.70
N SER A 520 3.42 8.30 -20.83
CA SER A 520 2.34 7.32 -20.65
C SER A 520 1.57 7.12 -21.95
N ASN A 521 1.08 5.92 -22.15
CA ASN A 521 0.09 5.59 -23.16
C ASN A 521 -1.05 4.85 -22.47
N TYR A 522 -2.24 5.44 -22.44
CA TYR A 522 -3.42 4.92 -21.79
C TYR A 522 -4.54 4.72 -22.78
N ASP A 523 -4.64 3.50 -23.29
CA ASP A 523 -5.73 3.03 -24.15
C ASP A 523 -6.90 2.58 -23.27
N GLN A 524 -8.04 3.25 -23.38
CA GLN A 524 -9.23 3.00 -22.58
C GLN A 524 -10.17 1.98 -23.23
N ASN A 525 -9.94 1.64 -24.49
CA ASN A 525 -10.76 0.68 -25.22
C ASN A 525 -9.97 -0.06 -26.28
N LEU A 526 -9.37 -1.19 -25.90
CA LEU A 526 -8.55 -2.00 -26.82
C LEU A 526 -9.30 -2.54 -28.05
N PHE A 527 -10.65 -2.44 -28.11
CA PHE A 527 -11.42 -2.82 -29.28
C PHE A 527 -11.55 -1.69 -30.30
N SER A 528 -11.39 -0.43 -29.89
CA SER A 528 -11.54 0.74 -30.75
C SER A 528 -10.21 1.37 -31.09
N SER A 529 -10.11 1.99 -32.26
CA SER A 529 -9.06 2.92 -32.64
C SER A 529 -9.55 4.37 -32.71
N ILE A 530 -10.82 4.59 -32.38
CA ILE A 530 -11.40 5.92 -32.26
C ILE A 530 -10.84 6.54 -31.00
N ASP A 531 -10.44 7.81 -31.04
CA ASP A 531 -9.88 8.57 -29.89
C ASP A 531 -8.47 8.19 -29.45
N ASP A 532 -7.73 7.33 -30.14
CA ASP A 532 -6.34 6.93 -29.82
C ASP A 532 -5.35 8.10 -29.78
N GLN A 533 -5.69 9.23 -30.41
CA GLN A 533 -4.87 10.45 -30.42
C GLN A 533 -4.64 11.03 -29.02
N ASN A 534 -5.51 10.71 -28.06
CA ASN A 534 -5.46 11.20 -26.69
C ASN A 534 -4.77 10.20 -25.72
N ASN A 535 -4.35 9.05 -26.19
CA ASN A 535 -3.78 7.98 -25.35
C ASN A 535 -2.39 8.35 -24.79
N SER A 536 -1.63 9.19 -25.50
CA SER A 536 -0.25 9.51 -25.13
C SER A 536 -0.13 10.79 -24.32
N GLY A 537 0.60 10.74 -23.22
CA GLY A 537 0.89 11.84 -22.33
C GLY A 537 2.36 11.96 -21.95
N LEU A 538 2.79 13.19 -21.68
CA LEU A 538 4.15 13.54 -21.26
C LEU A 538 4.13 14.17 -19.88
N ALA A 539 5.09 13.81 -19.03
CA ALA A 539 5.38 14.50 -17.80
C ALA A 539 6.89 14.77 -17.70
N THR A 540 7.26 15.93 -17.17
CA THR A 540 8.66 16.32 -17.00
C THR A 540 8.84 17.10 -15.71
N ARG A 541 9.97 16.86 -15.04
CA ARG A 541 10.39 17.56 -13.83
C ARG A 541 11.87 17.85 -13.90
N VAL A 542 12.26 19.06 -13.52
CA VAL A 542 13.66 19.47 -13.32
C VAL A 542 13.75 20.09 -11.96
N TYR A 543 14.78 19.74 -11.20
CA TYR A 543 14.97 20.23 -9.84
C TYR A 543 16.44 20.39 -9.49
N GLY A 544 16.68 21.21 -8.49
CA GLY A 544 18.03 21.36 -7.94
C GLY A 544 18.02 21.91 -6.51
N GLU A 545 19.03 21.52 -5.76
CA GLU A 545 19.27 22.01 -4.41
C GLU A 545 20.75 22.16 -4.12
N LYS A 546 21.07 23.03 -3.17
CA LYS A 546 22.44 23.20 -2.69
C LYS A 546 22.44 23.59 -1.23
N THR A 547 23.25 22.93 -0.42
CA THR A 547 23.42 23.25 0.99
C THR A 547 24.60 24.19 1.21
N PHE A 548 24.34 25.31 1.89
CA PHE A 548 25.34 26.26 2.38
C PHE A 548 25.44 26.09 3.89
N SER A 549 26.67 26.03 4.39
CA SER A 549 26.96 25.90 5.82
C SER A 549 27.71 27.14 6.33
N PHE A 550 27.12 27.85 7.31
CA PHE A 550 27.68 29.07 7.90
C PHE A 550 27.75 28.92 9.44
N LYS A 551 28.90 28.65 10.00
CA LYS A 551 29.05 28.38 11.43
C LYS A 551 28.06 27.33 11.95
N ASN A 552 26.97 27.78 12.56
CA ASN A 552 25.94 26.93 13.17
C ASN A 552 24.66 26.81 12.32
N TRP A 553 24.62 27.47 11.16
CA TRP A 553 23.49 27.44 10.25
C TRP A 553 23.77 26.54 9.04
N LYS A 554 22.77 25.78 8.66
CA LYS A 554 22.72 25.11 7.35
C LYS A 554 21.50 25.66 6.60
N ILE A 555 21.70 26.16 5.40
CA ILE A 555 20.63 26.71 4.54
C ILE A 555 20.67 25.95 3.24
N THR A 556 19.52 25.35 2.89
CA THR A 556 19.38 24.55 1.66
C THR A 556 18.24 25.11 0.82
N PRO A 557 18.52 26.01 -0.13
CA PRO A 557 17.57 26.37 -1.18
C PRO A 557 17.34 25.19 -2.12
N TYR A 558 16.11 25.08 -2.57
CA TYR A 558 15.62 24.09 -3.54
C TYR A 558 14.69 24.77 -4.52
N ALA A 559 14.78 24.40 -5.79
CA ALA A 559 13.87 24.82 -6.83
C ALA A 559 13.46 23.63 -7.70
N GLU A 560 12.21 23.62 -8.13
CA GLU A 560 11.62 22.57 -8.98
C GLU A 560 10.63 23.19 -9.97
N TRP A 561 10.67 22.70 -11.18
CA TRP A 561 9.60 22.87 -12.17
C TRP A 561 9.10 21.50 -12.61
N ASN A 562 7.78 21.34 -12.68
CA ASN A 562 7.10 20.10 -13.01
C ASN A 562 5.94 20.41 -13.97
N PHE A 563 5.94 19.75 -15.11
CA PHE A 563 4.89 19.84 -16.12
C PHE A 563 4.25 18.47 -16.31
N ILE A 564 2.92 18.41 -16.35
CA ILE A 564 2.15 17.21 -16.64
C ILE A 564 1.14 17.55 -17.74
N ASN A 565 1.27 16.84 -18.87
CA ASN A 565 0.31 16.94 -19.97
C ASN A 565 -1.04 16.34 -19.55
N LYS A 566 -2.12 16.89 -20.09
CA LYS A 566 -3.51 16.48 -19.80
C LYS A 566 -3.80 14.99 -20.01
N ASN A 567 -3.09 14.34 -20.91
CA ASN A 567 -3.26 12.92 -21.23
C ASN A 567 -2.35 12.01 -20.40
N TYR A 568 -1.44 12.56 -19.58
CA TYR A 568 -0.54 11.75 -18.78
C TYR A 568 -1.31 11.01 -17.68
N LYS A 569 -1.07 9.68 -17.57
CA LYS A 569 -1.63 8.81 -16.53
C LYS A 569 -0.52 8.10 -15.80
N SER A 570 -0.60 8.05 -14.48
CA SER A 570 0.23 7.22 -13.62
C SER A 570 -0.54 5.98 -13.15
N ALA A 571 0.15 4.96 -12.68
CA ALA A 571 -0.48 3.74 -12.17
C ALA A 571 -1.29 4.01 -10.90
N GLU A 572 -0.73 4.81 -9.98
CA GLU A 572 -1.39 5.26 -8.76
C GLU A 572 -1.26 6.80 -8.64
N ARG A 573 -1.56 7.34 -7.49
CA ARG A 573 -1.59 8.78 -7.23
C ARG A 573 -0.19 9.44 -7.31
N LEU A 574 -0.06 10.51 -8.09
CA LEU A 574 1.17 11.31 -8.19
C LEU A 574 1.31 12.39 -7.10
N ARG A 575 0.21 12.96 -6.65
CA ARG A 575 0.20 14.10 -5.72
C ARG A 575 0.00 13.62 -4.28
N ALA A 576 0.31 14.46 -3.29
CA ALA A 576 0.04 14.18 -1.89
C ALA A 576 -1.47 13.94 -1.64
N VAL A 577 -1.83 13.20 -0.59
CA VAL A 577 -3.23 12.85 -0.25
C VAL A 577 -4.10 14.09 -0.14
N GLU A 578 -3.62 15.14 0.54
CA GLU A 578 -4.33 16.39 0.77
C GLU A 578 -4.10 17.44 -0.33
N PHE A 579 -3.52 17.07 -1.49
CA PHE A 579 -3.18 18.02 -2.54
C PHE A 579 -4.37 18.84 -3.02
N ALA A 580 -5.51 18.20 -3.26
CA ALA A 580 -6.72 18.89 -3.69
C ALA A 580 -7.17 19.93 -2.65
N ARG A 581 -7.14 19.57 -1.38
CA ARG A 581 -7.46 20.49 -0.28
C ARG A 581 -6.43 21.61 -0.15
N ASP A 582 -5.15 21.27 -0.22
CA ASP A 582 -4.05 22.23 -0.06
C ASP A 582 -4.04 23.32 -1.14
N PHE A 583 -4.63 23.01 -2.30
CA PHE A 583 -4.86 23.96 -3.39
C PHE A 583 -6.34 24.36 -3.55
N ASN A 584 -7.20 23.95 -2.62
CA ASN A 584 -8.64 24.22 -2.64
C ASN A 584 -9.29 23.87 -4.00
N LEU A 585 -8.97 22.69 -4.51
CA LEU A 585 -9.56 22.10 -5.70
C LEU A 585 -10.75 21.25 -5.27
N GLU A 586 -11.95 21.47 -5.80
CA GLU A 586 -13.13 20.65 -5.50
C GLU A 586 -12.97 19.22 -6.00
N GLN A 587 -12.28 19.06 -7.12
CA GLN A 587 -11.90 17.78 -7.72
C GLN A 587 -10.49 17.91 -8.29
N GLU A 588 -9.76 16.78 -8.44
CA GLU A 588 -8.58 16.79 -9.28
C GLU A 588 -9.00 17.21 -10.68
N LEU A 589 -8.49 18.35 -11.13
CA LEU A 589 -8.74 18.83 -12.47
C LEU A 589 -7.99 17.94 -13.47
N SER A 590 -8.62 16.83 -13.84
CA SER A 590 -8.13 15.94 -14.90
C SER A 590 -8.46 16.55 -16.27
N GLY A 591 -7.69 16.19 -17.29
CA GLY A 591 -7.96 16.62 -18.65
C GLY A 591 -7.41 18.01 -19.03
N VAL A 592 -6.56 18.62 -18.20
CA VAL A 592 -5.84 19.87 -18.49
C VAL A 592 -4.36 19.76 -18.22
N ASN A 593 -3.56 20.55 -18.95
CA ASN A 593 -2.12 20.61 -18.69
C ASN A 593 -1.85 21.32 -17.36
N GLN A 594 -0.92 20.78 -16.58
CA GLN A 594 -0.53 21.30 -15.28
C GLN A 594 0.91 21.80 -15.31
N ASN A 595 1.14 23.01 -14.84
CA ASN A 595 2.45 23.55 -14.49
C ASN A 595 2.54 23.72 -12.99
N PHE A 596 3.59 23.19 -12.39
CA PHE A 596 3.82 23.27 -10.96
C PHE A 596 5.25 23.71 -10.69
N ILE A 597 5.41 24.85 -10.03
CA ILE A 597 6.71 25.40 -9.64
C ILE A 597 6.78 25.39 -8.13
N THR A 598 7.88 24.87 -7.58
CA THR A 598 8.17 24.90 -6.14
C THR A 598 9.52 25.61 -5.93
N ALA A 599 9.55 26.56 -5.02
CA ALA A 599 10.78 27.08 -4.43
C ALA A 599 10.74 26.87 -2.92
N LYS A 600 11.81 26.32 -2.36
CA LYS A 600 11.86 25.96 -0.94
C LYS A 600 13.21 26.36 -0.34
N ILE A 601 13.19 26.83 0.89
CA ILE A 601 14.38 27.12 1.69
C ILE A 601 14.24 26.36 3.00
N ASN A 602 15.13 25.40 3.23
CA ASN A 602 15.29 24.75 4.52
C ASN A 602 16.42 25.42 5.29
N SER A 603 16.16 25.79 6.55
CA SER A 603 17.13 26.40 7.45
C SER A 603 17.20 25.62 8.75
N SER A 604 18.39 25.26 9.19
CA SER A 604 18.60 24.63 10.50
C SER A 604 19.70 25.32 11.28
N TRP A 605 19.51 25.42 12.60
CA TRP A 605 20.47 26.05 13.53
C TRP A 605 20.72 25.12 14.72
N LYS A 606 21.98 24.68 14.87
CA LYS A 606 22.46 23.84 15.99
C LYS A 606 21.52 22.67 16.35
N GLU A 607 20.84 22.09 15.38
CA GLU A 607 19.84 21.03 15.59
C GLU A 607 18.66 21.41 16.51
N LYS A 608 18.64 22.64 17.03
CA LYS A 608 17.58 23.13 17.94
C LYS A 608 16.45 23.82 17.20
N PHE A 609 16.75 24.43 16.07
CA PHE A 609 15.76 25.12 15.24
C PHE A 609 15.84 24.63 13.81
N ASN A 610 14.67 24.26 13.28
CA ASN A 610 14.50 23.93 11.87
C ASN A 610 13.33 24.75 11.36
N ALA A 611 13.51 25.39 10.21
CA ALA A 611 12.42 26.08 9.51
C ALA A 611 12.50 25.79 8.02
N GLN A 612 11.34 25.59 7.43
CA GLN A 612 11.14 25.44 6.00
C GLN A 612 10.13 26.49 5.54
N TYR A 613 10.55 27.31 4.60
CA TYR A 613 9.63 28.13 3.83
C TYR A 613 9.51 27.52 2.43
N LYS A 614 8.26 27.37 1.94
CA LYS A 614 7.95 26.82 0.64
C LYS A 614 6.96 27.70 -0.08
N PHE A 615 7.30 28.04 -1.30
CA PHE A 615 6.44 28.71 -2.27
C PHE A 615 6.07 27.73 -3.36
N ASP A 616 4.78 27.59 -3.66
CA ASP A 616 4.26 26.77 -4.74
C ASP A 616 3.40 27.63 -5.68
N TYR A 617 3.58 27.46 -6.98
CA TYR A 617 2.69 27.95 -8.02
C TYR A 617 2.12 26.79 -8.81
N LEU A 618 0.80 26.66 -8.84
CA LEU A 618 0.08 25.67 -9.65
C LEU A 618 -0.76 26.39 -10.70
N GLU A 619 -0.60 25.98 -11.94
CA GLU A 619 -1.43 26.42 -13.04
C GLU A 619 -2.00 25.19 -13.77
N ASN A 620 -3.33 25.10 -13.84
CA ASN A 620 -4.08 24.22 -14.71
C ASN A 620 -4.59 25.06 -15.89
N THR A 621 -4.02 24.84 -17.06
CA THR A 621 -4.13 25.74 -18.19
C THR A 621 -5.57 26.12 -18.52
N GLY A 622 -5.88 27.39 -18.44
CA GLY A 622 -7.19 27.96 -18.76
C GLY A 622 -8.25 27.83 -17.66
N LEU A 623 -8.02 27.08 -16.61
CA LEU A 623 -9.04 26.79 -15.59
C LEU A 623 -8.70 27.32 -14.20
N TYR A 624 -7.42 27.23 -13.78
CA TYR A 624 -7.04 27.48 -12.41
C TYR A 624 -5.61 27.98 -12.29
N LYS A 625 -5.38 28.94 -11.38
CA LYS A 625 -4.06 29.39 -10.92
C LYS A 625 -4.08 29.51 -9.41
N GLY A 626 -3.10 28.90 -8.74
CA GLY A 626 -2.93 28.94 -7.29
C GLY A 626 -1.52 29.33 -6.89
N LEU A 627 -1.41 30.29 -5.97
CA LEU A 627 -0.17 30.71 -5.32
C LEU A 627 -0.25 30.31 -3.86
N ARG A 628 0.68 29.47 -3.41
CA ARG A 628 0.71 28.94 -2.05
C ARG A 628 2.01 29.29 -1.37
N ASN A 629 1.92 29.78 -0.15
CA ASN A 629 3.05 30.02 0.74
C ASN A 629 2.89 29.17 1.98
N GLN A 630 3.91 28.40 2.33
CA GLN A 630 3.92 27.52 3.48
C GLN A 630 5.13 27.79 4.34
N LEU A 631 4.93 27.87 5.64
CA LEU A 631 5.98 27.98 6.65
C LEU A 631 5.80 26.85 7.67
N ASP A 632 6.83 26.05 7.85
CA ASP A 632 6.93 25.04 8.91
C ASP A 632 8.17 25.36 9.74
N ALA A 633 8.01 25.56 11.04
CA ALA A 633 9.12 25.86 11.94
C ALA A 633 9.02 25.01 13.21
N ASN A 634 10.13 24.49 13.65
CA ASN A 634 10.26 23.69 14.86
C ASN A 634 11.46 24.18 15.67
N TYR A 635 11.22 24.55 16.92
CA TYR A 635 12.26 24.87 17.90
C TYR A 635 12.18 23.87 19.05
N LYS A 636 13.28 23.16 19.31
CA LYS A 636 13.32 22.12 20.35
C LYS A 636 14.57 22.25 21.19
N THR A 637 14.39 22.30 22.49
CA THR A 637 15.44 22.24 23.51
C THR A 637 15.11 21.11 24.49
N GLU A 638 15.89 20.94 25.52
CA GLU A 638 15.60 19.98 26.58
C GLU A 638 14.27 20.27 27.31
N LYS A 639 13.95 21.58 27.42
CA LYS A 639 12.77 22.04 28.18
C LYS A 639 11.62 22.50 27.29
N ASP A 640 11.91 23.11 26.15
CA ASP A 640 10.92 23.79 25.32
C ASP A 640 10.81 23.10 23.97
N GLU A 641 9.57 22.96 23.48
CA GLU A 641 9.24 22.52 22.13
C GLU A 641 8.16 23.45 21.57
N ILE A 642 8.45 24.09 20.45
CA ILE A 642 7.54 25.00 19.76
C ILE A 642 7.45 24.56 18.30
N VAL A 643 6.24 24.31 17.82
CA VAL A 643 5.96 24.02 16.41
C VAL A 643 5.06 25.13 15.88
N ALA A 644 5.42 25.70 14.75
CA ALA A 644 4.61 26.69 14.06
C ALA A 644 4.45 26.28 12.61
N GLN A 645 3.23 26.31 12.11
CA GLN A 645 2.86 25.98 10.75
C GLN A 645 1.93 27.06 10.22
N ALA A 646 2.15 27.47 8.98
CA ALA A 646 1.26 28.36 8.26
C ALA A 646 1.18 27.93 6.79
N ASN A 647 -0.01 27.96 6.22
CA ASN A 647 -0.28 27.66 4.84
C ASN A 647 -1.27 28.71 4.33
N ILE A 648 -0.86 29.55 3.37
CA ILE A 648 -1.67 30.60 2.78
C ILE A 648 -1.73 30.35 1.28
N LEU A 649 -2.92 30.20 0.75
CA LEU A 649 -3.19 29.97 -0.66
C LEU A 649 -4.11 31.06 -1.20
N SER A 650 -3.77 31.63 -2.34
CA SER A 650 -4.64 32.48 -3.14
C SER A 650 -4.86 31.84 -4.50
N THR A 651 -6.12 31.67 -4.90
CA THR A 651 -6.47 31.04 -6.18
C THR A 651 -7.30 31.94 -7.05
N LYS A 652 -7.15 31.75 -8.35
CA LYS A 652 -8.03 32.30 -9.39
C LYS A 652 -8.48 31.17 -10.31
N ALA A 653 -9.77 30.96 -10.40
CA ALA A 653 -10.37 29.96 -11.27
C ALA A 653 -11.52 30.55 -12.09
N THR A 654 -12.08 29.81 -13.03
CA THR A 654 -13.11 30.29 -13.95
C THR A 654 -14.43 30.63 -13.26
N LEU A 655 -14.78 29.88 -12.21
CA LEU A 655 -16.07 30.02 -11.51
C LEU A 655 -15.92 30.65 -10.12
N GLN A 656 -14.72 30.58 -9.52
CA GLN A 656 -14.51 31.05 -8.15
C GLN A 656 -13.08 31.52 -7.90
N ASN A 657 -12.92 32.49 -7.01
CA ASN A 657 -11.63 32.83 -6.43
C ASN A 657 -11.63 32.40 -4.95
N THR A 658 -10.47 32.02 -4.43
CA THR A 658 -10.36 31.59 -3.03
C THR A 658 -9.15 32.19 -2.37
N ASN A 659 -9.30 32.65 -1.12
CA ASN A 659 -8.22 32.89 -0.19
C ASN A 659 -8.34 31.90 0.95
N PHE A 660 -7.41 30.95 0.97
CA PHE A 660 -7.37 29.90 1.98
C PHE A 660 -6.17 30.14 2.91
N ALA A 661 -6.41 30.07 4.21
CA ALA A 661 -5.35 30.16 5.20
C ALA A 661 -5.53 29.10 6.27
N ARG A 662 -4.47 28.37 6.62
CA ARG A 662 -4.42 27.45 7.74
C ARG A 662 -3.18 27.77 8.56
N TYR A 663 -3.32 27.78 9.86
CA TYR A 663 -2.21 28.05 10.77
C TYR A 663 -2.32 27.23 12.05
N MET A 664 -1.17 26.94 12.63
CA MET A 664 -1.02 26.27 13.91
C MET A 664 0.24 26.76 14.61
N VAL A 665 0.11 27.09 15.88
CA VAL A 665 1.24 27.28 16.79
C VAL A 665 0.99 26.41 18.01
N ASP A 666 1.90 25.50 18.29
CA ASP A 666 1.84 24.58 19.45
C ASP A 666 3.11 24.76 20.28
N GLY A 667 2.98 25.18 21.49
CA GLY A 667 4.09 25.36 22.44
C GLY A 667 3.94 24.42 23.63
N LYS A 668 5.06 23.78 24.02
CA LYS A 668 5.15 22.90 25.17
C LYS A 668 6.42 23.20 25.97
N ARG A 669 6.28 23.30 27.28
CA ARG A 669 7.42 23.48 28.21
C ARG A 669 7.40 22.43 29.31
N LYS A 670 8.53 21.78 29.54
CA LYS A 670 8.73 20.86 30.66
C LYS A 670 8.96 21.65 31.94
N ILE A 671 8.28 21.24 33.02
CA ILE A 671 8.42 21.77 34.37
C ILE A 671 9.02 20.65 35.24
N GLY A 672 10.30 20.76 35.54
CA GLY A 672 11.03 19.64 36.14
C GLY A 672 11.14 18.43 35.18
N ASN A 673 11.22 17.23 35.76
CA ASN A 673 11.44 16.01 34.98
C ASN A 673 10.16 15.24 34.63
N LYS A 674 9.04 15.60 35.26
CA LYS A 674 7.80 14.81 35.18
C LYS A 674 6.61 15.57 34.62
N PHE A 675 6.56 16.90 34.79
CA PHE A 675 5.42 17.71 34.38
C PHE A 675 5.71 18.52 33.12
N TRP A 676 4.66 18.89 32.42
CA TRP A 676 4.75 19.81 31.31
C TRP A 676 3.45 20.61 31.18
N VAL A 677 3.55 21.78 30.59
CA VAL A 677 2.42 22.64 30.22
C VAL A 677 2.58 23.07 28.77
N GLY A 678 1.48 23.39 28.11
CA GLY A 678 1.50 23.84 26.73
C GLY A 678 0.23 24.56 26.34
N ALA A 679 0.30 25.20 25.18
CA ALA A 679 -0.83 25.82 24.53
C ALA A 679 -0.77 25.61 23.03
N ARG A 680 -1.92 25.50 22.39
CA ARG A 680 -2.06 25.45 20.93
C ARG A 680 -3.09 26.47 20.48
N VAL A 681 -2.74 27.17 19.42
CA VAL A 681 -3.69 27.97 18.62
C VAL A 681 -3.63 27.46 17.21
N TRP A 682 -4.77 27.14 16.64
CA TRP A 682 -4.85 26.69 15.28
C TRP A 682 -6.18 27.06 14.65
N GLY A 683 -6.20 27.14 13.34
CA GLY A 683 -7.40 27.55 12.64
C GLY A 683 -7.27 27.38 11.12
N GLU A 684 -8.43 27.50 10.50
CA GLU A 684 -8.56 27.45 9.04
C GLU A 684 -9.58 28.48 8.59
N ASN A 685 -9.28 29.16 7.52
CA ASN A 685 -10.16 30.12 6.87
C ASN A 685 -10.19 29.80 5.38
N ASN A 686 -11.36 29.47 4.84
CA ASN A 686 -11.61 29.24 3.43
C ASN A 686 -12.62 30.31 2.96
N ASP A 687 -12.10 31.40 2.40
CA ASP A 687 -12.88 32.53 1.90
C ASP A 687 -12.99 32.46 0.40
N MET A 688 -14.19 32.14 -0.11
CA MET A 688 -14.47 31.86 -1.51
C MET A 688 -15.43 32.90 -2.08
N ASP A 689 -15.11 33.45 -3.24
CA ASP A 689 -15.96 34.33 -4.02
C ASP A 689 -16.56 33.54 -5.19
N ASP A 690 -17.90 33.46 -5.28
CA ASP A 690 -18.63 32.93 -6.43
C ASP A 690 -18.73 34.02 -7.50
N LEU A 691 -17.98 33.83 -8.59
CA LEU A 691 -17.92 34.79 -9.69
C LEU A 691 -19.19 34.80 -10.53
N THR A 692 -19.99 33.72 -10.50
CA THR A 692 -21.25 33.64 -11.25
C THR A 692 -22.36 34.48 -10.59
N LYS A 693 -22.35 34.53 -9.26
CA LYS A 693 -23.33 35.27 -8.47
C LYS A 693 -22.81 36.61 -7.94
N ASN A 694 -21.52 36.89 -8.14
CA ASN A 694 -20.83 38.09 -7.65
C ASN A 694 -21.03 38.29 -6.13
N GLN A 695 -20.93 37.21 -5.37
CA GLN A 695 -21.10 37.20 -3.90
C GLN A 695 -20.18 36.18 -3.26
N LYS A 696 -20.08 36.20 -1.89
CA LYS A 696 -19.41 35.14 -1.16
C LYS A 696 -20.11 33.80 -1.36
N SER A 697 -19.33 32.76 -1.61
CA SER A 697 -19.83 31.39 -1.72
C SER A 697 -20.29 30.85 -0.37
N ASP A 698 -21.43 30.17 -0.33
CA ASP A 698 -21.93 29.47 0.85
C ASP A 698 -21.02 28.28 1.29
N LEU A 699 -20.03 27.92 0.45
CA LEU A 699 -18.97 26.96 0.80
C LEU A 699 -17.85 27.59 1.63
N SER A 700 -17.88 28.91 1.85
CA SER A 700 -16.90 29.62 2.70
C SER A 700 -17.10 29.29 4.16
N PHE A 701 -16.02 28.97 4.83
CA PHE A 701 -16.00 28.67 6.25
C PHE A 701 -14.71 29.16 6.90
N LYS A 702 -14.78 29.39 8.21
CA LYS A 702 -13.58 29.60 9.04
C LYS A 702 -13.83 29.02 10.43
N TRP A 703 -12.76 28.54 11.01
CA TRP A 703 -12.79 28.14 12.41
C TRP A 703 -11.47 28.45 13.10
N ASN A 704 -11.55 28.68 14.40
CA ASN A 704 -10.42 28.90 15.26
C ASN A 704 -10.59 28.07 16.54
N GLU A 705 -9.48 27.46 16.98
CA GLU A 705 -9.45 26.68 18.20
C GLU A 705 -8.26 27.06 19.05
N PHE A 706 -8.49 27.24 20.31
CA PHE A 706 -7.49 27.47 21.35
C PHE A 706 -7.48 26.29 22.32
N GLN A 707 -6.29 25.77 22.64
CA GLN A 707 -6.10 24.67 23.57
C GLN A 707 -5.12 25.05 24.66
N LEU A 708 -5.44 24.70 25.91
CA LEU A 708 -4.48 24.63 27.02
C LEU A 708 -4.24 23.17 27.36
N LYS A 709 -2.98 22.82 27.55
CA LYS A 709 -2.54 21.45 27.73
C LYS A 709 -1.67 21.35 28.98
N GLY A 710 -1.76 20.23 29.66
CA GLY A 710 -0.85 19.91 30.76
C GLY A 710 -0.76 18.40 30.93
N GLY A 711 0.37 17.96 31.42
CA GLY A 711 0.54 16.53 31.59
C GLY A 711 1.66 16.15 32.54
N PHE A 712 1.66 14.87 32.85
CA PHE A 712 2.62 14.18 33.69
C PHE A 712 3.14 12.96 32.92
N ALA A 713 4.44 12.69 32.99
CA ALA A 713 5.05 11.46 32.51
C ALA A 713 6.22 11.08 33.43
N ASP A 714 6.34 9.81 33.76
CA ASP A 714 7.44 9.29 34.56
C ASP A 714 8.28 8.25 33.82
N SER A 715 9.38 7.83 34.40
CA SER A 715 10.28 6.81 33.84
C SER A 715 9.72 5.39 33.87
N LEU A 716 8.60 5.16 34.56
CA LEU A 716 7.91 3.87 34.65
C LEU A 716 6.85 3.69 33.53
N GLY A 717 6.70 4.70 32.68
CA GLY A 717 5.77 4.68 31.56
C GLY A 717 4.38 5.20 31.87
N HIS A 718 4.13 5.68 33.11
CA HIS A 718 2.85 6.32 33.43
C HIS A 718 2.77 7.69 32.73
N LYS A 719 1.64 7.95 32.08
CA LYS A 719 1.37 9.23 31.40
C LYS A 719 -0.02 9.69 31.73
N ILE A 720 -0.16 10.98 31.93
CA ILE A 720 -1.47 11.66 32.11
C ILE A 720 -1.40 12.95 31.30
N ASP A 721 -2.31 13.13 30.37
CA ASP A 721 -2.42 14.33 29.54
C ASP A 721 -3.84 14.87 29.64
N LEU A 722 -3.97 16.16 29.97
CA LEU A 722 -5.21 16.91 29.99
C LEU A 722 -5.13 18.05 28.98
N THR A 723 -6.11 18.12 28.08
CA THR A 723 -6.28 19.24 27.15
C THR A 723 -7.67 19.83 27.33
N VAL A 724 -7.77 21.14 27.54
CA VAL A 724 -9.04 21.87 27.48
C VAL A 724 -9.02 22.77 26.26
N TYR A 725 -10.13 22.88 25.55
CA TYR A 725 -10.21 23.63 24.32
C TYR A 725 -11.51 24.41 24.17
N GLN A 726 -11.41 25.46 23.36
CA GLN A 726 -12.54 26.22 22.86
C GLN A 726 -12.37 26.42 21.37
N ARG A 727 -13.43 26.17 20.59
CA ARG A 727 -13.50 26.32 19.16
C ARG A 727 -14.72 27.12 18.75
N GLN A 728 -14.54 27.97 17.74
CA GLN A 728 -15.59 28.71 17.07
C GLN A 728 -15.57 28.38 15.59
N ASP A 729 -16.74 28.10 15.02
CA ASP A 729 -16.95 27.81 13.61
C ASP A 729 -17.93 28.84 13.02
N ASP A 730 -17.52 29.49 11.93
CA ASP A 730 -18.31 30.43 11.19
C ASP A 730 -18.44 29.95 9.73
N SER A 731 -19.56 30.20 9.06
CA SER A 731 -19.78 29.89 7.66
C SER A 731 -20.52 31.02 6.97
N VAL A 732 -20.42 31.11 5.67
CA VAL A 732 -21.23 32.04 4.87
C VAL A 732 -22.61 31.42 4.65
N ARG A 733 -23.64 32.22 4.85
CA ARG A 733 -25.02 31.90 4.48
C ARG A 733 -25.65 33.12 3.85
N LEU A 734 -26.27 32.93 2.71
CA LEU A 734 -26.85 34.02 1.92
C LEU A 734 -25.86 35.18 1.69
N GLY A 735 -24.59 34.81 1.36
CA GLY A 735 -23.52 35.76 1.08
C GLY A 735 -22.89 36.48 2.27
N THR A 736 -23.30 36.18 3.51
CA THR A 736 -22.80 36.83 4.74
C THR A 736 -22.21 35.84 5.73
N TRP A 737 -21.14 36.26 6.45
CA TRP A 737 -20.53 35.46 7.50
C TRP A 737 -21.45 35.36 8.73
N GLN A 738 -21.67 34.14 9.20
CA GLN A 738 -22.49 33.86 10.39
C GLN A 738 -21.75 32.87 11.28
N ASN A 739 -21.86 33.06 12.60
CA ASN A 739 -21.39 32.08 13.57
C ASN A 739 -22.36 30.91 13.58
N ILE A 740 -21.85 29.72 13.31
CA ILE A 740 -22.68 28.50 13.21
C ILE A 740 -22.67 27.74 14.54
N GLN A 741 -21.50 27.63 15.14
CA GLN A 741 -21.38 26.90 16.41
C GLN A 741 -20.18 27.36 17.23
N GLN A 742 -20.30 27.17 18.51
CA GLN A 742 -19.19 27.25 19.47
C GLN A 742 -19.11 25.96 20.25
N SER A 743 -17.90 25.39 20.34
CA SER A 743 -17.70 24.19 21.15
C SER A 743 -16.63 24.41 22.21
N LYS A 744 -16.82 23.80 23.37
CA LYS A 744 -15.86 23.73 24.47
C LYS A 744 -15.72 22.26 24.86
N GLY A 745 -14.51 21.84 25.19
CA GLY A 745 -14.31 20.46 25.58
C GLY A 745 -13.06 20.24 26.40
N ALA A 746 -12.94 19.00 26.86
CA ALA A 746 -11.80 18.50 27.58
C ALA A 746 -11.46 17.10 27.09
N ILE A 747 -10.18 16.84 26.89
CA ILE A 747 -9.63 15.54 26.50
C ILE A 747 -8.70 15.11 27.61
N PHE A 748 -8.96 13.95 28.17
CA PHE A 748 -8.12 13.31 29.18
C PHE A 748 -7.61 11.99 28.62
N ASN A 749 -6.29 11.82 28.54
CA ASN A 749 -5.64 10.59 28.14
C ASN A 749 -4.71 10.15 29.25
N SER A 750 -4.75 8.88 29.62
CA SER A 750 -3.82 8.36 30.62
C SER A 750 -3.38 6.93 30.29
N THR A 751 -2.11 6.66 30.56
CA THR A 751 -1.53 5.33 30.64
C THR A 751 -1.16 5.08 32.10
N LEU A 752 -1.97 4.30 32.81
CA LEU A 752 -1.83 4.06 34.25
C LEU A 752 -1.00 2.81 34.54
N ILE A 753 -1.02 1.83 33.66
CA ILE A 753 -0.23 0.60 33.78
C ILE A 753 0.43 0.35 32.44
N GLN A 754 1.75 0.20 32.47
CA GLN A 754 2.51 -0.21 31.29
C GLN A 754 3.55 -1.24 31.75
N LYS A 755 3.18 -2.51 31.69
CA LYS A 755 4.04 -3.65 31.97
C LYS A 755 4.04 -4.57 30.75
N GLN A 756 5.00 -5.48 30.70
CA GLN A 756 5.21 -6.38 29.55
C GLN A 756 3.93 -7.17 29.12
N ASN A 757 3.03 -7.46 30.08
CA ASN A 757 1.81 -8.25 29.86
C ASN A 757 0.52 -7.53 30.24
N HIS A 758 0.58 -6.27 30.70
CA HIS A 758 -0.60 -5.51 31.13
C HIS A 758 -0.45 -4.05 30.76
N GLN A 759 -1.43 -3.52 30.06
CA GLN A 759 -1.54 -2.10 29.75
C GLN A 759 -2.95 -1.61 30.14
N LEU A 760 -3.03 -0.50 30.84
CA LEU A 760 -4.29 0.17 31.14
C LEU A 760 -4.23 1.60 30.64
N ASN A 761 -5.00 1.88 29.60
CA ASN A 761 -5.21 3.23 29.06
C ASN A 761 -6.64 3.66 29.35
N LEU A 762 -6.79 4.89 29.82
CA LEU A 762 -8.11 5.54 29.98
C LEU A 762 -8.13 6.80 29.14
N ASN A 763 -9.05 6.86 28.21
CA ASN A 763 -9.28 8.02 27.35
C ASN A 763 -10.70 8.53 27.58
N PHE A 764 -10.81 9.81 27.86
CA PHE A 764 -12.10 10.47 28.06
C PHE A 764 -12.13 11.76 27.26
N HIS A 765 -13.18 11.93 26.46
CA HIS A 765 -13.42 13.13 25.68
C HIS A 765 -14.80 13.69 25.99
N TYR A 766 -14.84 14.90 26.52
CA TYR A 766 -16.05 15.67 26.74
C TYR A 766 -16.12 16.84 25.76
N ARG A 767 -17.23 16.98 25.05
CA ARG A 767 -17.50 18.11 24.15
C ARG A 767 -18.91 18.63 24.38
N ARG A 768 -19.03 19.94 24.57
CA ARG A 768 -20.31 20.67 24.58
C ARG A 768 -20.33 21.58 23.35
N VAL A 769 -21.36 21.47 22.53
CA VAL A 769 -21.59 22.30 21.35
C VAL A 769 -22.80 23.15 21.56
N ASN A 770 -22.67 24.45 21.32
CA ASN A 770 -23.76 25.39 21.26
C ASN A 770 -23.95 25.78 19.79
N TYR A 771 -25.05 25.38 19.20
CA TYR A 771 -25.46 25.79 17.86
C TYR A 771 -26.15 27.13 17.93
N GLN A 772 -25.82 28.05 17.02
CA GLN A 772 -26.63 29.25 16.82
C GLN A 772 -27.61 28.92 15.71
N PHE A 773 -28.83 28.54 16.07
CA PHE A 773 -29.93 28.42 15.11
C PHE A 773 -30.42 29.83 14.80
N LEU A 774 -30.53 30.12 13.51
CA LEU A 774 -31.30 31.25 12.99
C LEU A 774 -32.76 30.85 12.88
#